data_f26d4d17a8169fbceffebc31cace7302
#
_entry.id   f26d4d17a8169fbceffebc31cace7302
#
_cell.length_a   1.000
_cell.length_b   1.000
_cell.length_c   1.000
_cell.angle_alpha   90.00
_cell.angle_beta   90.00
_cell.angle_gamma   90.00
#
_symmetry.space_group_name_H-M   'P 1'
#
loop_
_entity.id
_entity.type
_entity.pdbx_description
1 polymer ?
#
loop_
_entity_poly.entity_id
_entity_poly.type
_entity_poly.pdbx_seq_one_letter_code
_entity_poly.pdbx_strand_id
1 'polypeptide(L)'
;MIAIGKIVLHDDQNNKKQVCASLEDFYHQKGVIMSNAALKEQQKGNTGEAVYVASFEHLRMTDVESVGGKNASLGEMISQLAEAGVRVPGGFATTAQAFRDFLSHSVDGGKPLAERIADRLADLNIDDVRSLAQAGAEIRQWIVETPFQPRLEAEIKTYYDKLVADSSTEMSFAVRSSATAEDLPDASFAGQQETFLNVVGIDNVLDAMKHVFASLYNDRAISYRVHKGFTHAEVALSAGVQRMVRSDLGAAGVMFTIDTESGFKDVVFVTSSYGLGETVVQGAVNPDEFYVHKPMLEKGKSPVIRRNIGSKLLKMEFTNEAKAGRSVKTVDVPVELRNRYSLNDEEVVELAKYAVIIENHYGRPMDIEWGKDGRDGKLYILQARPETVKSQQKPNDVQQRFKLKSSGTVLASGRAIGQKIGAGPVRVIHDPADMERVQPGDVLVADMTDPNWEPVMKRASAIVTNRGGRTCHAAIIARELGVPAVVGCGDATEVLKDGTFVTVSCAEGDEGKIYDGLLETEVSEVSRGELPKLSTKIMLNVGNPQLAFDFQSVPNAGVGLARLEFIINNNIGVHPKAILEYPNIDADLKKAVESVARGHASPRAFYVDKLAEGIATIAAAFWPKPVIVRLSDFKSNEYKKLIGGSRYEPDEENPMLGFRGAARYLAADFAGAFEMECAAMKRVRNDMGLTNVEIMVPFVRTLGQAEKVVGLLAKNGLVRGENDLRLIMMCEVPSNAILANEFLDHFDGFSIGSNDLTQLTLGLDRDSGMALLAADFDERDPAVKALLSMAIKACRERGKYIGICGQGPSDHPDFAVWLMEQGIESMSLNPDSVIDTWQKLAALQK
;
A
#
# COMPACT_ATOMS: atom_id res chain seq x y z
N MET A 1 -37.95 -9.45 -14.94
CA MET A 1 -38.99 -10.16 -14.15
C MET A 1 -38.56 -11.60 -13.97
N ILE A 2 -37.91 -11.94 -12.87
CA ILE A 2 -37.87 -13.27 -12.24
C ILE A 2 -37.30 -13.06 -10.85
N ALA A 3 -38.06 -13.49 -9.85
CA ALA A 3 -37.80 -13.37 -8.45
C ALA A 3 -36.72 -14.37 -7.99
N ILE A 4 -35.80 -13.91 -7.12
CA ILE A 4 -34.87 -14.79 -6.37
C ILE A 4 -35.41 -14.87 -4.93
N GLY A 5 -35.90 -16.07 -4.58
CA GLY A 5 -36.35 -16.41 -3.24
C GLY A 5 -35.16 -16.58 -2.27
N LYS A 6 -35.37 -16.08 -1.04
CA LYS A 6 -34.53 -16.33 0.10
C LYS A 6 -34.48 -17.83 0.44
N ILE A 7 -33.28 -18.39 0.55
CA ILE A 7 -33.06 -19.69 1.18
C ILE A 7 -32.40 -19.45 2.55
N VAL A 8 -33.12 -19.89 3.58
CA VAL A 8 -32.63 -19.97 4.96
C VAL A 8 -31.88 -21.29 5.08
N LEU A 9 -30.61 -21.24 5.49
CA LEU A 9 -29.80 -22.42 5.74
C LEU A 9 -30.04 -22.93 7.18
N HIS A 10 -30.61 -24.14 7.28
CA HIS A 10 -30.53 -24.97 8.49
C HIS A 10 -29.36 -25.96 8.29
N ASP A 11 -28.61 -26.15 9.38
CA ASP A 11 -27.39 -26.94 9.44
C ASP A 11 -27.72 -28.45 9.42
N ASP A 12 -27.30 -29.16 8.35
CA ASP A 12 -27.35 -30.62 8.31
C ASP A 12 -26.20 -31.19 7.46
N GLN A 13 -25.29 -31.91 8.15
CA GLN A 13 -24.04 -32.43 7.57
C GLN A 13 -24.20 -33.47 6.48
N ASN A 14 -25.42 -34.02 6.27
CA ASN A 14 -25.68 -35.01 5.23
C ASN A 14 -25.95 -34.39 3.86
N ASN A 15 -26.23 -33.10 3.77
CA ASN A 15 -26.57 -32.41 2.53
C ASN A 15 -25.31 -31.89 1.76
N LYS A 16 -24.15 -31.81 2.39
CA LYS A 16 -22.91 -31.34 1.70
C LYS A 16 -22.36 -32.35 0.70
N LYS A 17 -22.54 -33.64 0.90
CA LYS A 17 -22.11 -34.67 -0.05
C LYS A 17 -22.98 -34.75 -1.30
N GLN A 18 -24.28 -34.43 -1.18
CA GLN A 18 -25.21 -34.48 -2.30
C GLN A 18 -25.14 -33.22 -3.19
N VAL A 19 -24.80 -32.05 -2.63
CA VAL A 19 -24.59 -30.81 -3.39
C VAL A 19 -23.27 -30.86 -4.17
N CYS A 20 -22.22 -31.46 -3.61
CA CYS A 20 -20.95 -31.64 -4.34
C CYS A 20 -21.12 -32.60 -5.53
N ALA A 21 -21.85 -33.70 -5.38
CA ALA A 21 -22.12 -34.63 -6.47
C ALA A 21 -22.94 -34.00 -7.61
N SER A 22 -23.87 -33.09 -7.29
CA SER A 22 -24.72 -32.42 -8.33
C SER A 22 -23.96 -31.29 -9.05
N LEU A 23 -22.91 -30.72 -8.47
CA LEU A 23 -22.03 -29.74 -9.12
C LEU A 23 -21.03 -30.43 -10.06
N GLU A 24 -20.49 -31.57 -9.67
CA GLU A 24 -19.66 -32.40 -10.56
C GLU A 24 -20.41 -32.90 -11.79
N ASP A 25 -21.65 -33.36 -11.63
CA ASP A 25 -22.51 -33.79 -12.75
C ASP A 25 -22.91 -32.61 -13.66
N PHE A 26 -23.09 -31.40 -13.12
CA PHE A 26 -23.42 -30.22 -13.91
C PHE A 26 -22.26 -29.77 -14.81
N TYR A 27 -21.02 -29.87 -14.30
CA TYR A 27 -19.81 -29.55 -15.08
C TYR A 27 -19.45 -30.65 -16.11
N HIS A 28 -19.79 -31.89 -15.83
CA HIS A 28 -19.64 -33.02 -16.79
C HIS A 28 -20.58 -32.92 -18.02
N GLN A 29 -21.79 -32.39 -17.82
CA GLN A 29 -22.76 -32.23 -18.93
C GLN A 29 -22.41 -31.08 -19.89
N LYS A 30 -21.55 -30.11 -19.52
CA LYS A 30 -21.19 -28.99 -20.39
C LYS A 30 -19.87 -29.17 -21.17
N GLY A 31 -19.22 -30.32 -21.10
CA GLY A 31 -17.99 -30.58 -21.86
C GLY A 31 -16.77 -29.73 -21.46
N VAL A 32 -16.79 -29.10 -20.25
CA VAL A 32 -15.77 -28.16 -19.79
C VAL A 32 -14.69 -28.84 -18.93
N ILE A 33 -14.87 -30.10 -18.56
CA ILE A 33 -13.84 -30.86 -17.83
C ILE A 33 -13.37 -32.02 -18.71
N MET A 34 -12.27 -31.84 -19.43
CA MET A 34 -11.50 -32.99 -19.89
C MET A 34 -11.03 -33.77 -18.65
N SER A 35 -11.25 -35.07 -18.61
CA SER A 35 -10.82 -35.90 -17.49
C SER A 35 -9.29 -35.83 -17.33
N ASN A 36 -8.79 -35.88 -16.09
CA ASN A 36 -7.35 -35.95 -15.74
C ASN A 36 -6.61 -37.09 -16.51
N ALA A 37 -7.32 -38.07 -17.04
CA ALA A 37 -6.76 -39.12 -17.89
C ALA A 37 -6.40 -38.63 -19.30
N ALA A 38 -7.20 -37.73 -19.89
CA ALA A 38 -6.93 -37.17 -21.23
C ALA A 38 -5.76 -36.15 -21.19
N LEU A 39 -5.58 -35.42 -20.09
CA LEU A 39 -4.42 -34.53 -19.88
C LEU A 39 -3.13 -35.32 -19.63
N LYS A 40 -3.21 -36.46 -18.91
CA LYS A 40 -2.06 -37.36 -18.75
C LYS A 40 -1.69 -38.08 -20.07
N GLU A 41 -2.63 -38.27 -20.97
CA GLU A 41 -2.35 -38.80 -22.32
C GLU A 41 -1.76 -37.75 -23.27
N GLN A 42 -2.10 -36.48 -23.12
CA GLN A 42 -1.44 -35.39 -23.88
C GLN A 42 -0.03 -35.07 -23.36
N GLN A 43 0.25 -35.33 -22.08
CA GLN A 43 1.61 -35.18 -21.48
C GLN A 43 2.54 -36.35 -21.84
N LYS A 44 1.99 -37.49 -22.26
CA LYS A 44 2.73 -38.52 -22.96
C LYS A 44 2.57 -38.22 -24.44
N GLY A 45 3.63 -37.71 -25.08
CA GLY A 45 3.65 -37.66 -26.54
C GLY A 45 3.19 -38.96 -27.10
N ASN A 46 2.67 -38.99 -28.35
CA ASN A 46 2.14 -40.15 -29.03
C ASN A 46 3.10 -41.40 -29.07
N THR A 47 4.25 -41.27 -28.44
CA THR A 47 5.32 -42.28 -28.35
C THR A 47 5.61 -42.76 -26.92
N GLY A 48 4.94 -42.23 -25.88
CA GLY A 48 5.22 -42.54 -24.47
C GLY A 48 6.47 -41.84 -23.90
N GLU A 49 7.08 -40.93 -24.63
CA GLU A 49 8.29 -40.18 -24.22
C GLU A 49 7.94 -38.96 -23.41
N ALA A 50 8.84 -38.56 -22.47
CA ALA A 50 8.69 -37.37 -21.63
C ALA A 50 8.69 -36.09 -22.50
N VAL A 51 7.83 -35.13 -22.20
CA VAL A 51 7.77 -33.81 -22.84
C VAL A 51 8.85 -32.92 -22.21
N TYR A 52 9.70 -32.29 -23.02
CA TYR A 52 10.78 -31.41 -22.53
C TYR A 52 10.43 -29.94 -22.60
N VAL A 53 9.58 -29.52 -23.53
CA VAL A 53 9.17 -28.12 -23.73
C VAL A 53 7.66 -28.02 -23.90
N ALA A 54 7.05 -27.04 -23.24
CA ALA A 54 5.62 -26.78 -23.32
C ALA A 54 5.33 -25.28 -23.57
N SER A 55 4.36 -24.95 -24.45
CA SER A 55 3.86 -23.58 -24.62
C SER A 55 3.11 -23.14 -23.37
N PHE A 56 3.23 -21.87 -22.97
CA PHE A 56 2.46 -21.32 -21.84
C PHE A 56 0.96 -21.50 -21.99
N GLU A 57 0.42 -21.43 -23.18
CA GLU A 57 -1.02 -21.62 -23.46
C GLU A 57 -1.58 -22.98 -22.98
N HIS A 58 -0.70 -23.98 -22.86
CA HIS A 58 -1.08 -25.33 -22.44
C HIS A 58 -0.79 -25.61 -20.95
N LEU A 59 -0.18 -24.67 -20.23
CA LEU A 59 0.15 -24.81 -18.83
C LEU A 59 -0.97 -24.33 -17.93
N ARG A 60 -1.06 -24.91 -16.73
CA ARG A 60 -2.04 -24.62 -15.69
C ARG A 60 -1.37 -24.66 -14.31
N MET A 61 -2.07 -24.16 -13.30
CA MET A 61 -1.58 -24.26 -11.92
C MET A 61 -1.41 -25.70 -11.42
N THR A 62 -1.99 -26.68 -12.11
CA THR A 62 -1.76 -28.12 -11.84
C THR A 62 -0.40 -28.61 -12.30
N ASP A 63 0.34 -27.82 -13.07
CA ASP A 63 1.63 -28.21 -13.67
C ASP A 63 2.85 -27.68 -12.90
N VAL A 64 2.65 -27.12 -11.68
CA VAL A 64 3.74 -26.56 -10.85
C VAL A 64 4.89 -27.54 -10.66
N GLU A 65 4.63 -28.83 -10.42
CA GLU A 65 5.66 -29.86 -10.26
C GLU A 65 6.48 -30.09 -11.55
N SER A 66 5.91 -29.74 -12.70
CA SER A 66 6.53 -29.91 -14.01
C SER A 66 7.27 -28.67 -14.51
N VAL A 67 6.73 -27.45 -14.28
CA VAL A 67 7.27 -26.22 -14.88
C VAL A 67 7.56 -25.12 -13.86
N GLY A 68 7.36 -25.38 -12.58
CA GLY A 68 7.49 -24.40 -11.50
C GLY A 68 6.34 -23.41 -11.41
N GLY A 69 6.25 -22.71 -10.28
CA GLY A 69 5.11 -21.84 -9.96
C GLY A 69 4.92 -20.67 -10.93
N LYS A 70 6.00 -19.97 -11.31
CA LYS A 70 5.94 -18.82 -12.22
C LYS A 70 5.40 -19.17 -13.60
N ASN A 71 5.92 -20.25 -14.22
CA ASN A 71 5.49 -20.67 -15.55
C ASN A 71 4.06 -21.24 -15.53
N ALA A 72 3.69 -21.97 -14.49
CA ALA A 72 2.33 -22.48 -14.29
C ALA A 72 1.34 -21.31 -14.15
N SER A 73 1.67 -20.29 -13.37
CA SER A 73 0.83 -19.10 -13.21
C SER A 73 0.67 -18.29 -14.51
N LEU A 74 1.74 -18.12 -15.29
CA LEU A 74 1.66 -17.47 -16.60
C LEU A 74 0.70 -18.24 -17.54
N GLY A 75 0.84 -19.56 -17.60
CA GLY A 75 -0.02 -20.40 -18.40
C GLY A 75 -1.48 -20.35 -17.97
N GLU A 76 -1.74 -20.40 -16.66
CA GLU A 76 -3.08 -20.23 -16.09
C GLU A 76 -3.73 -18.92 -16.52
N MET A 77 -3.01 -17.80 -16.39
CA MET A 77 -3.52 -16.48 -16.76
C MET A 77 -3.77 -16.35 -18.27
N ILE A 78 -2.86 -16.86 -19.12
CA ILE A 78 -3.04 -16.85 -20.58
C ILE A 78 -4.31 -17.61 -20.97
N SER A 79 -4.52 -18.77 -20.38
CA SER A 79 -5.59 -19.69 -20.80
C SER A 79 -6.95 -19.36 -20.20
N GLN A 80 -7.00 -18.80 -18.98
CA GLN A 80 -8.25 -18.61 -18.24
C GLN A 80 -8.68 -17.14 -18.20
N LEU A 81 -7.75 -16.18 -18.30
CA LEU A 81 -8.06 -14.77 -18.09
C LEU A 81 -7.96 -13.92 -19.36
N ALA A 82 -7.51 -14.47 -20.49
CA ALA A 82 -7.44 -13.73 -21.76
C ALA A 82 -8.82 -13.24 -22.22
N GLU A 83 -9.88 -14.05 -22.08
CA GLU A 83 -11.25 -13.65 -22.41
C GLU A 83 -11.81 -12.54 -21.50
N ALA A 84 -11.30 -12.46 -20.27
CA ALA A 84 -11.60 -11.37 -19.34
C ALA A 84 -10.78 -10.09 -19.62
N GLY A 85 -9.92 -10.12 -20.66
CA GLY A 85 -9.15 -8.99 -21.14
C GLY A 85 -7.75 -8.84 -20.53
N VAL A 86 -7.33 -9.75 -19.64
CA VAL A 86 -5.98 -9.74 -19.06
C VAL A 86 -4.95 -10.14 -20.14
N ARG A 87 -4.01 -9.23 -20.43
CA ARG A 87 -2.95 -9.47 -21.42
C ARG A 87 -1.70 -10.01 -20.75
N VAL A 88 -1.21 -11.14 -21.23
CA VAL A 88 0.02 -11.79 -20.77
C VAL A 88 0.90 -12.08 -21.97
N PRO A 89 2.21 -11.76 -21.98
CA PRO A 89 3.07 -12.10 -23.09
C PRO A 89 3.21 -13.62 -23.24
N GLY A 90 3.09 -14.11 -24.47
CA GLY A 90 3.26 -15.54 -24.78
C GLY A 90 4.70 -16.01 -24.61
N GLY A 91 4.87 -17.32 -24.64
CA GLY A 91 6.16 -17.95 -24.48
C GLY A 91 6.07 -19.47 -24.34
N PHE A 92 7.17 -20.08 -23.90
CA PHE A 92 7.25 -21.51 -23.59
C PHE A 92 8.16 -21.75 -22.37
N ALA A 93 8.08 -22.94 -21.80
CA ALA A 93 8.91 -23.37 -20.69
C ALA A 93 9.52 -24.75 -20.95
N THR A 94 10.73 -24.97 -20.46
CA THR A 94 11.26 -26.33 -20.30
C THR A 94 10.59 -27.00 -19.10
N THR A 95 10.59 -28.33 -19.05
CA THR A 95 10.04 -29.06 -17.91
C THR A 95 11.15 -29.39 -16.87
N ALA A 96 10.74 -29.67 -15.64
CA ALA A 96 11.61 -30.20 -14.60
C ALA A 96 12.27 -31.53 -15.02
N GLN A 97 11.56 -32.33 -15.85
CA GLN A 97 12.13 -33.57 -16.39
C GLN A 97 13.28 -33.28 -17.36
N ALA A 98 13.12 -32.27 -18.22
CA ALA A 98 14.20 -31.83 -19.12
C ALA A 98 15.46 -31.41 -18.34
N PHE A 99 15.29 -30.73 -17.21
CA PHE A 99 16.40 -30.34 -16.32
C PHE A 99 17.06 -31.57 -15.66
N ARG A 100 16.27 -32.51 -15.13
CA ARG A 100 16.79 -33.74 -14.53
C ARG A 100 17.55 -34.59 -15.53
N ASP A 101 17.01 -34.74 -16.73
CA ASP A 101 17.64 -35.52 -17.81
C ASP A 101 18.92 -34.82 -18.30
N PHE A 102 18.93 -33.47 -18.33
CA PHE A 102 20.15 -32.70 -18.63
C PHE A 102 21.24 -32.97 -17.60
N LEU A 103 20.93 -32.96 -16.30
CA LEU A 103 21.92 -33.27 -15.24
C LEU A 103 22.37 -34.75 -15.26
N SER A 104 21.53 -35.64 -15.72
CA SER A 104 21.84 -37.09 -15.81
C SER A 104 22.66 -37.47 -17.05
N HIS A 105 22.81 -36.49 -17.99
CA HIS A 105 23.57 -36.73 -19.22
C HIS A 105 25.07 -36.80 -18.95
N SER A 106 25.71 -37.79 -19.56
CA SER A 106 27.16 -37.98 -19.51
C SER A 106 27.76 -37.53 -20.84
N VAL A 107 28.75 -36.62 -20.80
CA VAL A 107 29.50 -36.19 -21.96
C VAL A 107 30.80 -37.00 -22.02
N ASP A 108 31.14 -37.56 -23.19
CA ASP A 108 32.38 -38.31 -23.48
C ASP A 108 32.64 -39.54 -22.55
N GLY A 109 31.57 -40.17 -22.03
CA GLY A 109 31.70 -41.34 -21.18
C GLY A 109 32.17 -41.03 -19.74
N GLY A 110 32.20 -39.77 -19.34
CA GLY A 110 32.52 -39.34 -17.97
C GLY A 110 31.34 -39.56 -16.99
N LYS A 111 31.52 -39.20 -15.71
CA LYS A 111 30.46 -39.23 -14.72
C LYS A 111 29.32 -38.26 -15.12
N PRO A 112 28.03 -38.64 -14.93
CA PRO A 112 26.92 -37.72 -15.10
C PRO A 112 27.11 -36.45 -14.25
N LEU A 113 26.59 -35.30 -14.76
CA LEU A 113 26.71 -34.02 -14.09
C LEU A 113 26.11 -34.06 -12.70
N ALA A 114 24.94 -34.71 -12.53
CA ALA A 114 24.28 -34.90 -11.24
C ALA A 114 25.18 -35.57 -10.19
N GLU A 115 25.96 -36.63 -10.58
CA GLU A 115 26.87 -37.30 -9.68
C GLU A 115 28.08 -36.43 -9.31
N ARG A 116 28.62 -35.67 -10.27
CA ARG A 116 29.71 -34.70 -10.02
C ARG A 116 29.28 -33.61 -9.04
N ILE A 117 28.06 -33.11 -9.17
CA ILE A 117 27.50 -32.12 -8.28
C ILE A 117 27.29 -32.71 -6.88
N ALA A 118 26.73 -33.91 -6.78
CA ALA A 118 26.52 -34.60 -5.51
C ALA A 118 27.85 -34.83 -4.76
N ASP A 119 28.88 -35.33 -5.46
CA ASP A 119 30.22 -35.52 -4.90
C ASP A 119 30.84 -34.20 -4.39
N ARG A 120 30.63 -33.09 -5.11
CA ARG A 120 31.17 -31.77 -4.73
C ARG A 120 30.47 -31.15 -3.51
N LEU A 121 29.19 -31.42 -3.34
CA LEU A 121 28.37 -30.89 -2.24
C LEU A 121 28.35 -31.81 -0.99
N ALA A 122 28.82 -33.08 -1.08
CA ALA A 122 28.68 -34.06 0.00
C ALA A 122 29.33 -33.61 1.33
N ASP A 123 30.52 -33.02 1.24
CA ASP A 123 31.32 -32.61 2.42
C ASP A 123 31.43 -31.08 2.53
N LEU A 124 30.53 -30.32 1.85
CA LEU A 124 30.57 -28.87 1.84
C LEU A 124 30.08 -28.26 3.17
N ASN A 125 30.95 -27.54 3.86
CA ASN A 125 30.54 -26.68 4.97
C ASN A 125 29.96 -25.38 4.42
N ILE A 126 28.65 -25.21 4.54
CA ILE A 126 27.92 -24.02 4.05
C ILE A 126 28.19 -22.75 4.87
N ASP A 127 28.72 -22.87 6.09
CA ASP A 127 29.11 -21.74 6.94
C ASP A 127 30.47 -21.16 6.55
N ASP A 128 31.29 -21.92 5.79
CA ASP A 128 32.50 -21.41 5.15
C ASP A 128 32.17 -20.76 3.80
N VAL A 129 32.01 -19.44 3.84
CA VAL A 129 31.62 -18.62 2.68
C VAL A 129 32.55 -18.80 1.50
N ARG A 130 33.88 -19.00 1.71
CA ARG A 130 34.86 -19.20 0.62
C ARG A 130 34.69 -20.55 -0.04
N SER A 131 34.54 -21.59 0.77
CA SER A 131 34.33 -22.96 0.27
C SER A 131 32.99 -23.05 -0.48
N LEU A 132 31.94 -22.41 0.04
CA LEU A 132 30.62 -22.32 -0.60
C LEU A 132 30.70 -21.60 -1.96
N ALA A 133 31.36 -20.43 -2.02
CA ALA A 133 31.50 -19.64 -3.24
C ALA A 133 32.30 -20.41 -4.32
N GLN A 134 33.38 -21.10 -3.91
CA GLN A 134 34.18 -21.93 -4.83
C GLN A 134 33.35 -23.09 -5.37
N ALA A 135 32.67 -23.85 -4.50
CA ALA A 135 31.84 -24.98 -4.92
C ALA A 135 30.71 -24.54 -5.87
N GLY A 136 30.01 -23.45 -5.53
CA GLY A 136 28.98 -22.87 -6.38
C GLY A 136 29.49 -22.46 -7.75
N ALA A 137 30.64 -21.77 -7.81
CA ALA A 137 31.26 -21.33 -9.07
C ALA A 137 31.67 -22.52 -9.97
N GLU A 138 32.31 -23.54 -9.40
CA GLU A 138 32.70 -24.77 -10.13
C GLU A 138 31.47 -25.48 -10.72
N ILE A 139 30.41 -25.65 -9.94
CA ILE A 139 29.17 -26.32 -10.38
C ILE A 139 28.50 -25.51 -11.50
N ARG A 140 28.37 -24.20 -11.35
CA ARG A 140 27.78 -23.32 -12.36
C ARG A 140 28.56 -23.40 -13.68
N GLN A 141 29.89 -23.41 -13.61
CA GLN A 141 30.74 -23.56 -14.78
C GLN A 141 30.49 -24.89 -15.48
N TRP A 142 30.41 -26.01 -14.76
CA TRP A 142 30.13 -27.33 -15.35
C TRP A 142 28.78 -27.35 -16.08
N ILE A 143 27.73 -26.72 -15.54
CA ILE A 143 26.42 -26.66 -16.17
C ILE A 143 26.47 -25.86 -17.47
N VAL A 144 27.11 -24.69 -17.46
CA VAL A 144 27.20 -23.82 -18.63
C VAL A 144 28.03 -24.47 -19.76
N GLU A 145 29.12 -25.17 -19.43
CA GLU A 145 29.98 -25.85 -20.40
C GLU A 145 29.34 -27.13 -20.98
N THR A 146 28.38 -27.75 -20.26
CA THR A 146 27.73 -28.97 -20.73
C THR A 146 26.77 -28.64 -21.89
N PRO A 147 26.86 -29.30 -23.06
CA PRO A 147 25.92 -29.12 -24.18
C PRO A 147 24.54 -29.69 -23.82
N PHE A 148 23.49 -29.07 -24.36
CA PHE A 148 22.18 -29.66 -24.28
C PHE A 148 22.10 -30.96 -25.06
N GLN A 149 21.27 -31.91 -24.62
CA GLN A 149 20.95 -33.09 -25.40
C GLN A 149 20.32 -32.69 -26.73
N PRO A 150 20.62 -33.35 -27.85
CA PRO A 150 20.14 -33.02 -29.18
C PRO A 150 18.61 -32.89 -29.25
N ARG A 151 17.87 -33.71 -28.51
CA ARG A 151 16.41 -33.69 -28.47
C ARG A 151 15.90 -32.41 -27.75
N LEU A 152 16.44 -32.08 -26.57
CA LEU A 152 16.05 -30.90 -25.82
C LEU A 152 16.31 -29.63 -26.65
N GLU A 153 17.50 -29.54 -27.25
CA GLU A 153 17.85 -28.42 -28.12
C GLU A 153 16.91 -28.27 -29.33
N ALA A 154 16.57 -29.41 -30.00
CA ALA A 154 15.64 -29.41 -31.12
C ALA A 154 14.21 -28.96 -30.72
N GLU A 155 13.70 -29.43 -29.57
CA GLU A 155 12.42 -29.00 -29.06
C GLU A 155 12.42 -27.48 -28.72
N ILE A 156 13.45 -26.97 -28.05
CA ILE A 156 13.59 -25.54 -27.77
C ILE A 156 13.56 -24.71 -29.08
N LYS A 157 14.37 -25.11 -30.06
CA LYS A 157 14.39 -24.44 -31.39
C LYS A 157 13.02 -24.45 -32.06
N THR A 158 12.31 -25.55 -31.99
CA THR A 158 10.95 -25.68 -32.57
C THR A 158 9.95 -24.68 -31.96
N TYR A 159 9.96 -24.54 -30.63
CA TYR A 159 9.08 -23.57 -29.94
C TYR A 159 9.53 -22.13 -30.15
N TYR A 160 10.83 -21.87 -30.18
CA TYR A 160 11.40 -20.57 -30.52
C TYR A 160 10.97 -20.12 -31.93
N ASP A 161 11.15 -20.98 -32.94
CA ASP A 161 10.80 -20.68 -34.33
C ASP A 161 9.29 -20.37 -34.47
N LYS A 162 8.42 -21.08 -33.74
CA LYS A 162 6.97 -20.76 -33.69
C LYS A 162 6.71 -19.37 -33.13
N LEU A 163 7.38 -18.98 -32.03
CA LEU A 163 7.19 -17.65 -31.45
C LEU A 163 7.68 -16.53 -32.37
N VAL A 164 8.75 -16.74 -33.10
CA VAL A 164 9.34 -15.74 -34.01
C VAL A 164 8.55 -15.64 -35.31
N ALA A 165 7.98 -16.74 -35.81
CA ALA A 165 7.23 -16.77 -37.07
C ALA A 165 6.03 -15.81 -37.08
N ASP A 166 5.42 -15.53 -35.96
CA ASP A 166 4.26 -14.62 -35.81
C ASP A 166 4.64 -13.14 -35.80
N SER A 167 5.94 -12.79 -35.89
CA SER A 167 6.41 -11.42 -35.77
C SER A 167 7.03 -10.87 -37.03
N SER A 168 6.67 -9.64 -37.37
CA SER A 168 7.30 -8.88 -38.45
C SER A 168 8.57 -8.11 -38.03
N THR A 169 8.94 -8.14 -36.76
CA THR A 169 10.11 -7.43 -36.18
C THR A 169 10.96 -8.37 -35.36
N GLU A 170 12.25 -8.06 -35.23
CA GLU A 170 13.16 -8.80 -34.36
C GLU A 170 12.61 -8.85 -32.92
N MET A 171 12.43 -10.05 -32.40
CA MET A 171 11.90 -10.27 -31.05
C MET A 171 13.03 -10.46 -30.07
N SER A 172 12.81 -9.93 -28.85
CA SER A 172 13.63 -10.25 -27.69
C SER A 172 12.80 -10.97 -26.63
N PHE A 173 13.49 -11.69 -25.76
CA PHE A 173 12.88 -12.55 -24.75
C PHE A 173 13.45 -12.27 -23.37
N ALA A 174 12.60 -12.51 -22.36
CA ALA A 174 13.05 -12.74 -20.98
C ALA A 174 13.23 -14.25 -20.77
N VAL A 175 14.40 -14.66 -20.34
CA VAL A 175 14.68 -16.06 -19.96
C VAL A 175 14.75 -16.11 -18.44
N ARG A 176 13.78 -16.82 -17.85
CA ARG A 176 13.49 -16.77 -16.40
C ARG A 176 13.52 -18.14 -15.76
N SER A 177 13.99 -18.20 -14.52
CA SER A 177 13.87 -19.39 -13.68
C SER A 177 12.44 -19.55 -13.13
N SER A 178 12.01 -20.79 -13.01
CA SER A 178 10.79 -21.21 -12.30
C SER A 178 11.08 -22.53 -11.59
N ALA A 179 11.30 -22.50 -10.27
CA ALA A 179 11.59 -23.69 -9.50
C ALA A 179 10.34 -24.45 -9.10
N THR A 180 10.43 -25.76 -9.00
CA THR A 180 9.30 -26.60 -8.55
C THR A 180 8.95 -26.42 -7.08
N ALA A 181 9.82 -25.80 -6.29
CA ALA A 181 9.65 -25.53 -4.86
C ALA A 181 9.64 -24.03 -4.52
N GLU A 182 9.45 -23.14 -5.50
CA GLU A 182 9.66 -21.68 -5.31
C GLU A 182 8.58 -21.01 -4.45
N ASP A 183 7.32 -21.44 -4.57
CA ASP A 183 6.16 -20.80 -3.93
C ASP A 183 5.46 -21.73 -2.93
N LEU A 184 6.23 -22.48 -2.14
CA LEU A 184 5.68 -23.29 -1.07
C LEU A 184 5.24 -22.40 0.10
N PRO A 185 4.16 -22.75 0.83
CA PRO A 185 3.63 -21.94 1.94
C PRO A 185 4.65 -21.62 3.03
N ASP A 186 5.61 -22.53 3.25
CA ASP A 186 6.59 -22.44 4.34
C ASP A 186 8.04 -22.18 3.84
N ALA A 187 8.24 -22.03 2.52
CA ALA A 187 9.56 -21.82 1.94
C ALA A 187 9.48 -21.02 0.65
N SER A 188 10.05 -19.80 0.64
CA SER A 188 10.14 -18.96 -0.54
C SER A 188 11.57 -18.91 -1.06
N PHE A 189 11.77 -19.30 -2.32
CA PHE A 189 13.02 -19.12 -3.06
C PHE A 189 13.08 -17.78 -3.81
N ALA A 190 12.22 -16.82 -3.44
CA ALA A 190 12.13 -15.53 -4.10
C ALA A 190 13.49 -14.79 -4.13
N GLY A 191 13.87 -14.27 -5.29
CA GLY A 191 15.10 -13.48 -5.48
C GLY A 191 16.41 -14.26 -5.45
N GLN A 192 16.38 -15.59 -5.40
CA GLN A 192 17.60 -16.41 -5.35
C GLN A 192 18.11 -16.90 -6.73
N GLN A 193 17.33 -16.66 -7.78
CA GLN A 193 17.57 -17.19 -9.12
C GLN A 193 17.59 -16.06 -10.15
N GLU A 194 18.26 -16.32 -11.29
CA GLU A 194 18.54 -15.30 -12.29
C GLU A 194 17.44 -15.18 -13.35
N THR A 195 17.29 -13.95 -13.88
CA THR A 195 16.48 -13.60 -15.04
C THR A 195 17.35 -12.83 -16.03
N PHE A 196 17.33 -13.24 -17.30
CA PHE A 196 18.03 -12.56 -18.39
C PHE A 196 17.02 -11.84 -19.28
N LEU A 197 17.15 -10.52 -19.38
CA LEU A 197 16.24 -9.68 -20.15
C LEU A 197 16.84 -9.34 -21.52
N ASN A 198 15.98 -9.02 -22.49
CA ASN A 198 16.34 -8.61 -23.85
C ASN A 198 17.29 -9.59 -24.56
N VAL A 199 17.03 -10.89 -24.40
CA VAL A 199 17.79 -11.94 -25.09
C VAL A 199 17.31 -12.07 -26.53
N VAL A 200 18.19 -11.93 -27.51
CA VAL A 200 17.88 -11.98 -28.94
C VAL A 200 18.64 -13.10 -29.62
N GLY A 201 17.94 -13.89 -30.44
CA GLY A 201 18.51 -15.00 -31.18
C GLY A 201 18.54 -16.31 -30.40
N ILE A 202 18.38 -17.45 -31.13
CA ILE A 202 18.26 -18.77 -30.54
C ILE A 202 19.49 -19.18 -29.73
N ASP A 203 20.69 -18.88 -30.25
CA ASP A 203 21.95 -19.28 -29.59
C ASP A 203 22.11 -18.56 -28.23
N ASN A 204 21.74 -17.29 -28.15
CA ASN A 204 21.73 -16.52 -26.90
C ASN A 204 20.62 -16.99 -25.94
N VAL A 205 19.45 -17.44 -26.45
CA VAL A 205 18.40 -18.05 -25.63
C VAL A 205 18.88 -19.36 -25.01
N LEU A 206 19.54 -20.21 -25.80
CA LEU A 206 20.13 -21.46 -25.30
C LEU A 206 21.20 -21.20 -24.24
N ASP A 207 22.07 -20.20 -24.44
CA ASP A 207 23.09 -19.80 -23.47
C ASP A 207 22.44 -19.28 -22.18
N ALA A 208 21.46 -18.38 -22.28
CA ALA A 208 20.71 -17.86 -21.13
C ALA A 208 19.99 -18.98 -20.34
N MET A 209 19.43 -19.98 -21.02
CA MET A 209 18.78 -21.13 -20.37
C MET A 209 19.77 -21.96 -19.55
N LYS A 210 21.02 -22.12 -20.02
CA LYS A 210 22.09 -22.80 -19.24
C LYS A 210 22.44 -22.00 -17.99
N HIS A 211 22.53 -20.68 -18.11
CA HIS A 211 22.75 -19.80 -16.95
C HIS A 211 21.57 -19.84 -15.97
N VAL A 212 20.34 -19.92 -16.45
CA VAL A 212 19.16 -20.14 -15.60
C VAL A 212 19.31 -21.49 -14.86
N PHE A 213 19.66 -22.56 -15.53
CA PHE A 213 19.87 -23.86 -14.87
C PHE A 213 21.01 -23.81 -13.85
N ALA A 214 22.07 -23.08 -14.16
CA ALA A 214 23.21 -22.87 -13.26
C ALA A 214 22.80 -22.07 -12.00
N SER A 215 21.85 -21.15 -12.09
CA SER A 215 21.44 -20.31 -10.97
C SER A 215 20.85 -21.08 -9.78
N LEU A 216 20.41 -22.33 -9.97
CA LEU A 216 20.02 -23.21 -8.87
C LEU A 216 21.19 -23.50 -7.91
N TYR A 217 22.42 -23.34 -8.38
CA TYR A 217 23.65 -23.54 -7.63
C TYR A 217 24.38 -22.22 -7.32
N ASN A 218 23.65 -21.11 -7.25
CA ASN A 218 24.12 -19.91 -6.60
C ASN A 218 24.34 -20.18 -5.11
N ASP A 219 25.32 -19.53 -4.51
CA ASP A 219 25.74 -19.75 -3.12
C ASP A 219 24.55 -19.68 -2.14
N ARG A 220 23.68 -18.69 -2.35
CA ARG A 220 22.43 -18.52 -1.59
C ARG A 220 21.46 -19.68 -1.76
N ALA A 221 21.27 -20.13 -3.00
CA ALA A 221 20.36 -21.23 -3.28
C ALA A 221 20.84 -22.56 -2.69
N ILE A 222 22.15 -22.78 -2.66
CA ILE A 222 22.77 -23.95 -1.99
C ILE A 222 22.54 -23.86 -0.48
N SER A 223 22.92 -22.74 0.14
CA SER A 223 22.79 -22.51 1.58
C SER A 223 21.33 -22.60 2.04
N TYR A 224 20.41 -21.98 1.30
CA TYR A 224 18.97 -22.00 1.61
C TYR A 224 18.38 -23.42 1.63
N ARG A 225 18.71 -24.25 0.60
CA ARG A 225 18.23 -25.65 0.57
C ARG A 225 18.68 -26.43 1.80
N VAL A 226 19.95 -26.30 2.18
CA VAL A 226 20.51 -26.99 3.35
C VAL A 226 19.82 -26.52 4.63
N HIS A 227 19.66 -25.19 4.84
CA HIS A 227 18.98 -24.64 6.03
C HIS A 227 17.51 -25.06 6.14
N LYS A 228 16.84 -25.25 5.02
CA LYS A 228 15.43 -25.68 4.97
C LYS A 228 15.26 -27.20 4.94
N GLY A 229 16.36 -27.96 4.91
CA GLY A 229 16.33 -29.42 4.94
C GLY A 229 15.97 -30.08 3.60
N PHE A 230 15.99 -29.33 2.49
CA PHE A 230 15.82 -29.92 1.15
C PHE A 230 17.09 -30.61 0.68
N THR A 231 16.96 -31.79 0.09
CA THR A 231 18.07 -32.40 -0.64
C THR A 231 18.29 -31.67 -1.97
N HIS A 232 19.53 -31.57 -2.41
CA HIS A 232 19.84 -30.86 -3.67
C HIS A 232 19.20 -31.49 -4.91
N ALA A 233 18.86 -32.76 -4.86
CA ALA A 233 18.23 -33.50 -5.96
C ALA A 233 16.70 -33.32 -6.04
N GLU A 234 16.02 -32.92 -4.94
CA GLU A 234 14.57 -32.76 -4.90
C GLU A 234 14.09 -31.54 -5.67
N VAL A 235 14.89 -30.48 -5.68
CA VAL A 235 14.51 -29.22 -6.33
C VAL A 235 14.96 -29.25 -7.79
N ALA A 236 14.01 -29.05 -8.70
CA ALA A 236 14.27 -28.94 -10.13
C ALA A 236 13.89 -27.55 -10.65
N LEU A 237 14.50 -27.16 -11.76
CA LEU A 237 14.22 -25.90 -12.46
C LEU A 237 13.52 -26.13 -13.79
N SER A 238 12.68 -25.18 -14.11
CA SER A 238 12.16 -24.91 -15.45
C SER A 238 12.69 -23.56 -15.91
N ALA A 239 13.14 -23.45 -17.14
CA ALA A 239 13.47 -22.18 -17.76
C ALA A 239 12.29 -21.72 -18.62
N GLY A 240 11.71 -20.58 -18.27
CA GLY A 240 10.65 -19.93 -19.06
C GLY A 240 11.27 -18.94 -20.06
N VAL A 241 10.84 -18.99 -21.29
CA VAL A 241 11.20 -18.03 -22.36
C VAL A 241 9.93 -17.26 -22.71
N GLN A 242 9.89 -16.00 -22.28
CA GLN A 242 8.73 -15.12 -22.42
C GLN A 242 9.05 -13.96 -23.38
N ARG A 243 8.11 -13.56 -24.23
CA ARG A 243 8.26 -12.36 -25.06
C ARG A 243 8.46 -11.14 -24.19
N MET A 244 9.48 -10.30 -24.52
CA MET A 244 9.69 -9.04 -23.83
C MET A 244 8.60 -8.04 -24.15
N VAL A 245 8.10 -7.38 -23.10
CA VAL A 245 7.32 -6.15 -23.22
C VAL A 245 8.30 -4.98 -23.29
N ARG A 246 8.11 -4.08 -24.23
CA ARG A 246 9.02 -2.94 -24.47
C ARG A 246 8.77 -1.83 -23.45
N SER A 247 8.80 -2.20 -22.16
CA SER A 247 8.69 -1.25 -21.06
C SER A 247 9.91 -0.34 -20.91
N ASP A 248 11.04 -0.71 -21.52
CA ASP A 248 12.20 0.18 -21.68
C ASP A 248 11.82 1.51 -22.38
N LEU A 249 10.80 1.50 -23.24
CA LEU A 249 10.21 2.67 -23.90
C LEU A 249 8.92 3.19 -23.19
N GLY A 250 8.47 2.51 -22.17
CA GLY A 250 7.24 2.77 -21.45
C GLY A 250 7.46 2.87 -19.93
N ALA A 251 6.71 2.06 -19.20
CA ALA A 251 6.77 1.97 -17.76
C ALA A 251 6.59 0.53 -17.28
N ALA A 252 7.02 0.23 -16.07
CA ALA A 252 6.78 -1.04 -15.43
C ALA A 252 6.68 -0.87 -13.91
N GLY A 253 6.17 -1.90 -13.23
CA GLY A 253 6.06 -1.88 -11.80
C GLY A 253 5.47 -3.15 -11.22
N VAL A 254 5.08 -3.06 -9.98
CA VAL A 254 4.37 -4.11 -9.26
C VAL A 254 3.06 -3.57 -8.70
N MET A 255 2.09 -4.46 -8.53
CA MET A 255 0.84 -4.11 -7.86
C MET A 255 0.40 -5.23 -6.91
N PHE A 256 -0.28 -4.83 -5.85
CA PHE A 256 -0.81 -5.73 -4.83
C PHE A 256 -2.31 -5.54 -4.72
N THR A 257 -3.04 -6.62 -4.54
CA THR A 257 -4.49 -6.56 -4.33
C THR A 257 -4.89 -6.31 -2.87
N ILE A 258 -3.97 -5.80 -2.09
CA ILE A 258 -4.10 -5.48 -0.67
C ILE A 258 -3.11 -4.35 -0.36
N ASP A 259 -3.40 -3.51 0.64
CA ASP A 259 -2.37 -2.61 1.16
C ASP A 259 -1.29 -3.38 1.91
N THR A 260 -0.04 -3.25 1.48
CA THR A 260 1.08 -4.05 1.99
C THR A 260 1.52 -3.68 3.41
N GLU A 261 1.05 -2.54 3.95
CA GLU A 261 1.38 -2.10 5.31
C GLU A 261 0.30 -2.52 6.31
N SER A 262 -0.94 -2.13 6.07
CA SER A 262 -2.06 -2.37 6.98
C SER A 262 -2.77 -3.71 6.76
N GLY A 263 -2.64 -4.30 5.56
CA GLY A 263 -3.43 -5.45 5.16
C GLY A 263 -4.88 -5.10 4.76
N PHE A 264 -5.18 -3.83 4.48
CA PHE A 264 -6.50 -3.41 4.03
C PHE A 264 -6.83 -3.99 2.66
N LYS A 265 -7.95 -4.73 2.55
CA LYS A 265 -8.27 -5.56 1.39
C LYS A 265 -9.01 -4.85 0.27
N ASP A 266 -9.66 -3.70 0.55
CA ASP A 266 -10.52 -3.04 -0.42
C ASP A 266 -9.77 -2.04 -1.33
N VAL A 267 -8.44 -2.20 -1.44
CA VAL A 267 -7.61 -1.42 -2.36
C VAL A 267 -6.73 -2.30 -3.23
N VAL A 268 -6.40 -1.78 -4.42
CA VAL A 268 -5.25 -2.21 -5.21
C VAL A 268 -4.17 -1.15 -5.06
N PHE A 269 -2.99 -1.57 -4.62
CA PHE A 269 -1.80 -0.73 -4.53
C PHE A 269 -0.93 -0.95 -5.76
N VAL A 270 -0.66 0.11 -6.53
CA VAL A 270 0.10 0.04 -7.79
C VAL A 270 1.35 0.91 -7.65
N THR A 271 2.51 0.35 -7.96
CA THR A 271 3.75 1.12 -8.14
C THR A 271 4.13 1.19 -9.61
N SER A 272 4.79 2.29 -10.03
CA SER A 272 5.17 2.52 -11.41
C SER A 272 6.46 3.33 -11.54
N SER A 273 7.33 2.94 -12.45
CA SER A 273 8.50 3.72 -12.86
C SER A 273 8.76 3.59 -14.36
N TYR A 274 9.54 4.48 -14.92
CA TYR A 274 9.98 4.38 -16.32
C TYR A 274 10.99 3.24 -16.50
N GLY A 275 10.97 2.61 -17.67
CA GLY A 275 11.90 1.57 -18.03
C GLY A 275 11.47 0.17 -17.60
N LEU A 276 12.43 -0.75 -17.57
CA LEU A 276 12.20 -2.15 -17.19
C LEU A 276 11.91 -2.28 -15.69
N GLY A 277 11.04 -3.21 -15.33
CA GLY A 277 10.55 -3.42 -13.95
C GLY A 277 11.61 -3.84 -12.94
N GLU A 278 12.75 -4.33 -13.40
CA GLU A 278 13.85 -4.80 -12.55
C GLU A 278 14.32 -3.72 -11.55
N THR A 279 14.40 -2.45 -11.96
CA THR A 279 14.76 -1.33 -11.07
C THR A 279 13.77 -1.09 -9.94
N VAL A 280 12.48 -1.40 -10.15
CA VAL A 280 11.44 -1.32 -9.11
C VAL A 280 11.54 -2.51 -8.15
N VAL A 281 11.67 -3.72 -8.70
CA VAL A 281 11.77 -4.96 -7.91
C VAL A 281 13.04 -4.98 -7.05
N GLN A 282 14.17 -4.54 -7.60
CA GLN A 282 15.44 -4.43 -6.87
C GLN A 282 15.46 -3.25 -5.88
N GLY A 283 14.51 -2.31 -5.97
CA GLY A 283 14.47 -1.13 -5.12
C GLY A 283 15.50 -0.05 -5.47
N ALA A 284 16.02 -0.09 -6.69
CA ALA A 284 16.97 0.92 -7.17
C ALA A 284 16.33 2.29 -7.43
N VAL A 285 15.00 2.37 -7.46
CA VAL A 285 14.25 3.60 -7.71
C VAL A 285 13.12 3.78 -6.69
N ASN A 286 12.75 5.04 -6.46
CA ASN A 286 11.54 5.39 -5.72
C ASN A 286 10.41 5.60 -6.76
N PRO A 287 9.48 4.64 -6.90
CA PRO A 287 8.43 4.67 -7.92
C PRO A 287 7.30 5.64 -7.57
N ASP A 288 6.45 5.95 -8.56
CA ASP A 288 5.13 6.49 -8.32
C ASP A 288 4.26 5.42 -7.63
N GLU A 289 3.32 5.87 -6.77
CA GLU A 289 2.40 5.00 -6.05
C GLU A 289 0.96 5.45 -6.27
N PHE A 290 0.08 4.51 -6.46
CA PHE A 290 -1.36 4.74 -6.65
C PHE A 290 -2.17 3.78 -5.80
N TYR A 291 -3.26 4.28 -5.22
CA TYR A 291 -4.23 3.46 -4.47
C TYR A 291 -5.57 3.52 -5.16
N VAL A 292 -6.12 2.38 -5.50
CA VAL A 292 -7.39 2.22 -6.21
C VAL A 292 -8.38 1.50 -5.32
N HIS A 293 -9.51 2.14 -4.99
CA HIS A 293 -10.54 1.55 -4.15
C HIS A 293 -11.43 0.59 -4.93
N LYS A 294 -11.36 -0.71 -4.61
CA LYS A 294 -12.06 -1.77 -5.33
C LYS A 294 -13.58 -1.59 -5.40
N PRO A 295 -14.29 -1.24 -4.28
CA PRO A 295 -15.73 -1.04 -4.36
C PRO A 295 -16.17 0.07 -5.31
N MET A 296 -15.38 1.14 -5.44
CA MET A 296 -15.68 2.23 -6.38
C MET A 296 -15.28 1.89 -7.82
N LEU A 297 -14.24 1.08 -8.00
CA LEU A 297 -13.87 0.51 -9.30
C LEU A 297 -15.02 -0.35 -9.86
N GLU A 298 -15.61 -1.24 -9.06
CA GLU A 298 -16.75 -2.08 -9.42
C GLU A 298 -17.99 -1.26 -9.78
N LYS A 299 -18.21 -0.13 -9.11
CA LYS A 299 -19.32 0.80 -9.38
C LYS A 299 -19.09 1.71 -10.60
N GLY A 300 -17.95 1.59 -11.27
CA GLY A 300 -17.59 2.44 -12.43
C GLY A 300 -17.42 3.92 -12.08
N LYS A 301 -16.99 4.22 -10.85
CA LYS A 301 -16.66 5.57 -10.38
C LYS A 301 -15.19 5.88 -10.62
N SER A 302 -14.71 7.07 -10.29
CA SER A 302 -13.29 7.44 -10.29
C SER A 302 -12.61 6.84 -9.05
N PRO A 303 -11.99 5.65 -9.13
CA PRO A 303 -11.62 4.86 -7.96
C PRO A 303 -10.21 5.17 -7.42
N VAL A 304 -9.43 6.01 -8.09
CA VAL A 304 -8.06 6.35 -7.66
C VAL A 304 -8.14 7.34 -6.50
N ILE A 305 -7.94 6.82 -5.29
CA ILE A 305 -8.14 7.58 -4.04
C ILE A 305 -6.88 8.29 -3.54
N ARG A 306 -5.70 7.88 -4.00
CA ARG A 306 -4.42 8.50 -3.60
C ARG A 306 -3.34 8.29 -4.65
N ARG A 307 -2.47 9.31 -4.83
CA ARG A 307 -1.29 9.27 -5.69
C ARG A 307 -0.11 9.89 -4.97
N ASN A 308 1.06 9.25 -5.11
CA ASN A 308 2.33 9.80 -4.65
C ASN A 308 3.32 9.77 -5.82
N ILE A 309 3.93 10.91 -6.11
CA ILE A 309 4.94 10.98 -7.17
C ILE A 309 6.31 10.57 -6.62
N GLY A 310 6.93 9.58 -7.27
CA GLY A 310 8.27 9.12 -6.94
C GLY A 310 9.37 9.98 -7.54
N SER A 311 10.59 9.87 -7.03
CA SER A 311 11.73 10.58 -7.61
C SER A 311 12.17 10.00 -8.96
N LYS A 312 11.99 8.71 -9.19
CA LYS A 312 12.28 7.99 -10.44
C LYS A 312 13.60 8.39 -11.09
N LEU A 313 14.69 8.42 -10.30
CA LEU A 313 15.98 8.94 -10.74
C LEU A 313 16.59 8.13 -11.89
N LEU A 314 16.42 6.82 -11.86
CA LEU A 314 17.02 5.87 -12.78
C LEU A 314 15.95 5.10 -13.55
N LYS A 315 16.29 4.64 -14.73
CA LYS A 315 15.54 3.63 -15.49
C LYS A 315 16.51 2.64 -16.14
N MET A 316 16.03 1.44 -16.39
CA MET A 316 16.75 0.44 -17.16
C MET A 316 16.20 0.39 -18.59
N GLU A 317 17.07 0.41 -19.57
CA GLU A 317 16.73 0.33 -21.00
C GLU A 317 17.59 -0.69 -21.72
N PHE A 318 17.18 -1.09 -22.92
CA PHE A 318 17.93 -2.01 -23.75
C PHE A 318 19.24 -1.40 -24.26
N THR A 319 20.26 -2.25 -24.37
CA THR A 319 21.47 -1.96 -25.17
C THR A 319 21.37 -2.57 -26.56
N ASN A 320 22.36 -2.29 -27.40
CA ASN A 320 22.50 -2.95 -28.70
C ASN A 320 23.21 -4.32 -28.61
N GLU A 321 23.61 -4.75 -27.42
CA GLU A 321 24.24 -6.06 -27.21
C GLU A 321 23.16 -7.11 -27.00
N ALA A 322 23.20 -8.19 -27.77
CA ALA A 322 22.22 -9.27 -27.71
C ALA A 322 22.55 -10.36 -26.65
N LYS A 323 23.71 -10.28 -26.02
CA LYS A 323 24.20 -11.30 -25.10
C LYS A 323 23.59 -11.16 -23.69
N ALA A 324 23.19 -12.28 -23.11
CA ALA A 324 22.68 -12.34 -21.75
C ALA A 324 23.61 -11.61 -20.75
N GLY A 325 23.03 -10.79 -19.86
CA GLY A 325 23.77 -10.00 -18.86
C GLY A 325 24.42 -8.71 -19.37
N ARG A 326 24.40 -8.44 -20.69
CA ARG A 326 24.90 -7.20 -21.32
C ARG A 326 23.88 -6.48 -22.18
N SER A 327 22.69 -7.01 -22.25
CA SER A 327 21.59 -6.57 -23.12
C SER A 327 20.78 -5.41 -22.54
N VAL A 328 21.07 -5.00 -21.32
CA VAL A 328 20.40 -3.89 -20.61
C VAL A 328 21.42 -2.99 -19.93
N LYS A 329 21.05 -1.72 -19.71
CA LYS A 329 21.86 -0.73 -18.98
C LYS A 329 20.96 0.19 -18.15
N THR A 330 21.47 0.69 -17.07
CA THR A 330 20.81 1.72 -16.24
C THR A 330 21.23 3.10 -16.68
N VAL A 331 20.27 4.01 -16.84
CA VAL A 331 20.48 5.40 -17.23
C VAL A 331 19.63 6.35 -16.38
N ASP A 332 20.01 7.62 -16.33
CA ASP A 332 19.23 8.67 -15.67
C ASP A 332 17.91 8.94 -16.42
N VAL A 333 16.84 9.17 -15.64
CA VAL A 333 15.57 9.66 -16.16
C VAL A 333 15.67 11.18 -16.34
N PRO A 334 15.27 11.75 -17.50
CA PRO A 334 15.21 13.20 -17.70
C PRO A 334 14.34 13.90 -16.64
N VAL A 335 14.76 15.09 -16.20
CA VAL A 335 14.09 15.85 -15.11
C VAL A 335 12.61 16.11 -15.41
N GLU A 336 12.26 16.38 -16.68
CA GLU A 336 10.89 16.64 -17.12
C GLU A 336 9.98 15.42 -16.89
N LEU A 337 10.52 14.22 -17.04
CA LEU A 337 9.80 12.96 -16.78
C LEU A 337 9.71 12.65 -15.29
N ARG A 338 10.74 12.98 -14.50
CA ARG A 338 10.71 12.77 -13.03
C ARG A 338 9.57 13.55 -12.37
N ASN A 339 9.21 14.70 -12.92
CA ASN A 339 8.16 15.59 -12.43
C ASN A 339 6.75 15.24 -12.95
N ARG A 340 6.58 14.10 -13.60
CA ARG A 340 5.29 13.58 -14.08
C ARG A 340 5.07 12.17 -13.58
N TYR A 341 3.81 11.81 -13.43
CA TYR A 341 3.46 10.41 -13.20
C TYR A 341 3.79 9.58 -14.44
N SER A 342 4.30 8.39 -14.23
CA SER A 342 4.67 7.44 -15.30
C SER A 342 3.46 6.72 -15.90
N LEU A 343 2.30 6.77 -15.23
CA LEU A 343 0.98 6.31 -15.67
C LEU A 343 -0.05 7.44 -15.56
N ASN A 344 -1.06 7.41 -16.43
CA ASN A 344 -2.28 8.18 -16.26
C ASN A 344 -3.35 7.39 -15.47
N ASP A 345 -4.47 8.04 -15.12
CA ASP A 345 -5.52 7.42 -14.32
C ASP A 345 -6.22 6.25 -15.03
N GLU A 346 -6.41 6.34 -16.35
CA GLU A 346 -7.03 5.29 -17.15
C GLU A 346 -6.19 4.01 -17.13
N GLU A 347 -4.88 4.15 -17.24
CA GLU A 347 -3.92 3.04 -17.16
C GLU A 347 -3.88 2.42 -15.76
N VAL A 348 -3.91 3.25 -14.71
CA VAL A 348 -3.98 2.78 -13.32
C VAL A 348 -5.29 2.01 -13.07
N VAL A 349 -6.41 2.50 -13.60
CA VAL A 349 -7.71 1.83 -13.50
C VAL A 349 -7.72 0.51 -14.28
N GLU A 350 -7.09 0.46 -15.46
CA GLU A 350 -6.96 -0.80 -16.24
C GLU A 350 -6.14 -1.85 -15.48
N LEU A 351 -5.00 -1.45 -14.90
CA LEU A 351 -4.18 -2.34 -14.04
C LEU A 351 -4.97 -2.84 -12.84
N ALA A 352 -5.71 -1.95 -12.17
CA ALA A 352 -6.53 -2.34 -11.02
C ALA A 352 -7.64 -3.33 -11.40
N LYS A 353 -8.25 -3.19 -12.58
CA LYS A 353 -9.20 -4.19 -13.10
C LYS A 353 -8.53 -5.55 -13.31
N TYR A 354 -7.34 -5.58 -13.91
CA TYR A 354 -6.58 -6.83 -14.06
C TYR A 354 -6.28 -7.45 -12.69
N ALA A 355 -5.85 -6.64 -11.73
CA ALA A 355 -5.56 -7.11 -10.38
C ALA A 355 -6.77 -7.76 -9.71
N VAL A 356 -7.96 -7.14 -9.80
CA VAL A 356 -9.21 -7.69 -9.24
C VAL A 356 -9.63 -8.96 -9.95
N ILE A 357 -9.51 -9.03 -11.28
CA ILE A 357 -9.80 -10.25 -12.05
C ILE A 357 -8.88 -11.39 -11.60
N ILE A 358 -7.58 -11.12 -11.46
CA ILE A 358 -6.59 -12.11 -11.03
C ILE A 358 -6.87 -12.55 -9.59
N GLU A 359 -7.11 -11.61 -8.66
CA GLU A 359 -7.43 -11.91 -7.26
C GLU A 359 -8.68 -12.81 -7.15
N ASN A 360 -9.74 -12.49 -7.90
CA ASN A 360 -10.98 -13.27 -7.90
C ASN A 360 -10.76 -14.69 -8.46
N HIS A 361 -9.90 -14.83 -9.47
CA HIS A 361 -9.57 -16.14 -10.05
C HIS A 361 -8.82 -17.02 -9.05
N TYR A 362 -7.80 -16.46 -8.37
CA TYR A 362 -7.01 -17.22 -7.40
C TYR A 362 -7.64 -17.29 -5.99
N GLY A 363 -8.68 -16.49 -5.71
CA GLY A 363 -9.42 -16.46 -4.46
C GLY A 363 -8.60 -15.98 -3.25
N ARG A 364 -7.53 -15.22 -3.47
CA ARG A 364 -6.62 -14.70 -2.45
C ARG A 364 -5.89 -13.43 -2.89
N PRO A 365 -5.36 -12.62 -1.96
CA PRO A 365 -4.52 -11.48 -2.30
C PRO A 365 -3.31 -11.87 -3.13
N MET A 366 -2.97 -11.03 -4.10
CA MET A 366 -1.94 -11.30 -5.11
C MET A 366 -0.90 -10.18 -5.17
N ASP A 367 0.33 -10.58 -5.48
CA ASP A 367 1.49 -9.78 -5.87
C ASP A 367 1.70 -9.97 -7.38
N ILE A 368 1.67 -8.89 -8.15
CA ILE A 368 1.57 -8.91 -9.60
C ILE A 368 2.61 -7.97 -10.21
N GLU A 369 3.47 -8.51 -11.08
CA GLU A 369 4.38 -7.71 -11.91
C GLU A 369 3.71 -7.36 -13.24
N TRP A 370 3.88 -6.11 -13.69
CA TRP A 370 3.29 -5.62 -14.92
C TRP A 370 4.26 -4.73 -15.71
N GLY A 371 4.01 -4.59 -17.02
CA GLY A 371 4.75 -3.71 -17.91
C GLY A 371 3.83 -3.05 -18.95
N LYS A 372 4.12 -1.79 -19.27
CA LYS A 372 3.51 -1.03 -20.37
C LYS A 372 4.47 -1.05 -21.56
N ASP A 373 4.02 -1.58 -22.68
CA ASP A 373 4.78 -1.58 -23.90
C ASP A 373 4.76 -0.17 -24.54
N GLY A 374 5.93 0.43 -24.71
CA GLY A 374 6.04 1.77 -25.30
C GLY A 374 5.82 1.83 -26.81
N ARG A 375 5.68 0.66 -27.51
CA ARG A 375 5.38 0.60 -28.94
C ARG A 375 3.88 0.59 -29.21
N ASP A 376 3.12 -0.25 -28.50
CA ASP A 376 1.67 -0.40 -28.70
C ASP A 376 0.84 0.31 -27.63
N GLY A 377 1.47 0.80 -26.57
CA GLY A 377 0.84 1.51 -25.44
C GLY A 377 0.04 0.61 -24.51
N LYS A 378 0.04 -0.72 -24.69
CA LYS A 378 -0.76 -1.65 -23.90
C LYS A 378 -0.07 -2.09 -22.62
N LEU A 379 -0.90 -2.46 -21.64
CA LEU A 379 -0.49 -3.02 -20.37
C LEU A 379 -0.48 -4.55 -20.43
N TYR A 380 0.53 -5.15 -19.85
CA TYR A 380 0.74 -6.60 -19.81
C TYR A 380 1.06 -7.05 -18.40
N ILE A 381 0.52 -8.19 -17.99
CA ILE A 381 0.88 -8.87 -16.76
C ILE A 381 2.08 -9.78 -17.05
N LEU A 382 3.13 -9.63 -16.27
CA LEU A 382 4.40 -10.33 -16.46
C LEU A 382 4.56 -11.51 -15.51
N GLN A 383 3.96 -11.43 -14.31
CA GLN A 383 3.94 -12.47 -13.30
C GLN A 383 2.80 -12.20 -12.32
N ALA A 384 2.22 -13.26 -11.74
CA ALA A 384 1.32 -13.16 -10.59
C ALA A 384 1.64 -14.28 -9.60
N ARG A 385 1.69 -13.95 -8.32
CA ARG A 385 1.90 -14.90 -7.22
C ARG A 385 1.04 -14.49 -6.01
N PRO A 386 0.70 -15.45 -5.11
CA PRO A 386 0.03 -15.10 -3.86
C PRO A 386 0.85 -14.12 -3.02
N GLU A 387 0.17 -13.12 -2.46
CA GLU A 387 0.76 -12.30 -1.40
C GLU A 387 0.81 -13.13 -0.11
N THR A 388 1.98 -13.24 0.54
CA THR A 388 2.21 -14.17 1.66
C THR A 388 2.56 -13.47 2.97
N VAL A 389 2.86 -12.17 2.96
CA VAL A 389 3.32 -11.45 4.15
C VAL A 389 2.13 -11.01 5.01
N LYS A 390 1.22 -10.20 4.44
CA LYS A 390 0.08 -9.66 5.19
C LYS A 390 -1.15 -10.56 5.16
N SER A 391 -1.37 -11.28 4.07
CA SER A 391 -2.54 -12.17 3.94
C SER A 391 -2.49 -13.36 4.88
N GLN A 392 -1.31 -13.83 5.28
CA GLN A 392 -1.13 -14.96 6.21
C GLN A 392 -1.04 -14.53 7.68
N GLN A 393 -0.88 -13.25 7.97
CA GLN A 393 -0.91 -12.78 9.36
C GLN A 393 -2.30 -13.06 9.94
N LYS A 394 -2.38 -14.00 10.87
CA LYS A 394 -3.59 -14.20 11.67
C LYS A 394 -3.89 -12.87 12.36
N PRO A 395 -5.17 -12.45 12.45
CA PRO A 395 -5.53 -11.35 13.32
C PRO A 395 -5.01 -11.72 14.72
N ASN A 396 -3.89 -11.13 15.12
CA ASN A 396 -3.46 -11.26 16.51
C ASN A 396 -4.54 -10.61 17.35
N ASP A 397 -5.02 -11.30 18.39
CA ASP A 397 -5.97 -10.76 19.34
C ASP A 397 -5.40 -9.54 20.08
N VAL A 398 -4.08 -9.33 20.00
CA VAL A 398 -3.36 -8.20 20.60
C VAL A 398 -2.50 -7.52 19.52
N GLN A 399 -2.79 -6.25 19.26
CA GLN A 399 -1.99 -5.39 18.38
C GLN A 399 -1.14 -4.43 19.20
N GLN A 400 0.18 -4.43 18.98
CA GLN A 400 1.08 -3.46 19.58
C GLN A 400 1.05 -2.15 18.79
N ARG A 401 0.91 -1.04 19.50
CA ARG A 401 1.00 0.32 18.96
C ARG A 401 2.17 1.05 19.57
N PHE A 402 2.92 1.72 18.72
CA PHE A 402 4.10 2.49 19.10
C PHE A 402 3.79 3.98 18.97
N LYS A 403 4.23 4.78 19.94
CA LYS A 403 4.07 6.23 19.95
C LYS A 403 5.33 6.89 20.50
N LEU A 404 5.78 7.96 19.88
CA LEU A 404 6.80 8.83 20.45
C LEU A 404 6.17 9.71 21.54
N LYS A 405 6.80 9.78 22.72
CA LYS A 405 6.39 10.66 23.82
C LYS A 405 6.96 12.08 23.71
N SER A 406 8.02 12.25 22.93
CA SER A 406 8.68 13.53 22.71
C SER A 406 8.96 13.74 21.22
N SER A 407 9.03 15.01 20.80
CA SER A 407 9.53 15.40 19.50
C SER A 407 11.05 15.55 19.53
N GLY A 408 11.71 15.24 18.40
CA GLY A 408 13.15 15.39 18.22
C GLY A 408 13.49 16.11 16.92
N THR A 409 14.78 16.41 16.72
CA THR A 409 15.27 16.92 15.44
C THR A 409 15.26 15.80 14.41
N VAL A 410 14.58 16.01 13.30
CA VAL A 410 14.56 15.08 12.17
C VAL A 410 15.85 15.22 11.39
N LEU A 411 16.62 14.16 11.27
CA LEU A 411 17.88 14.10 10.51
C LEU A 411 17.65 13.67 9.06
N ALA A 412 16.77 12.69 8.85
CA ALA A 412 16.39 12.19 7.54
C ALA A 412 14.95 11.68 7.58
N SER A 413 14.31 11.62 6.41
CA SER A 413 12.98 11.01 6.25
C SER A 413 12.87 10.21 4.95
N GLY A 414 11.92 9.30 4.89
CA GLY A 414 11.67 8.45 3.72
C GLY A 414 10.33 7.72 3.85
N ARG A 415 10.13 6.63 3.12
CA ARG A 415 8.93 5.82 3.23
C ARG A 415 8.99 4.90 4.45
N ALA A 416 8.00 4.97 5.30
CA ALA A 416 7.83 4.07 6.44
C ALA A 416 7.47 2.66 6.00
N ILE A 417 8.12 1.68 6.59
CA ILE A 417 7.84 0.25 6.44
C ILE A 417 7.54 -0.33 7.82
N GLY A 418 6.33 -0.85 7.98
CA GLY A 418 5.80 -1.24 9.28
C GLY A 418 5.32 -0.04 10.09
N GLN A 419 5.04 -0.28 11.40
CA GLN A 419 4.47 0.73 12.32
C GLN A 419 5.24 0.80 13.65
N LYS A 420 6.42 0.23 13.69
CA LYS A 420 7.24 0.17 14.88
C LYS A 420 8.20 1.36 14.96
N ILE A 421 8.79 1.50 16.13
CA ILE A 421 9.88 2.41 16.40
C ILE A 421 11.08 1.57 16.82
N GLY A 422 12.23 1.81 16.19
CA GLY A 422 13.50 1.21 16.55
C GLY A 422 14.51 2.29 16.90
N ALA A 423 15.45 1.99 17.79
CA ALA A 423 16.46 2.93 18.19
C ALA A 423 17.79 2.24 18.44
N GLY A 424 18.88 2.94 18.21
CA GLY A 424 20.23 2.41 18.44
C GLY A 424 21.32 3.25 17.77
N PRO A 425 22.57 2.79 17.87
CA PRO A 425 23.69 3.44 17.18
C PRO A 425 23.65 3.15 15.68
N VAL A 426 23.90 4.15 14.88
CA VAL A 426 24.00 4.10 13.43
C VAL A 426 25.19 3.24 13.00
N ARG A 427 24.98 2.35 12.02
CA ARG A 427 26.03 1.64 11.27
C ARG A 427 25.86 1.90 9.79
N VAL A 428 26.70 2.75 9.25
CA VAL A 428 26.72 3.03 7.81
C VAL A 428 27.57 1.96 7.13
N ILE A 429 26.96 1.21 6.21
CA ILE A 429 27.60 0.13 5.45
C ILE A 429 27.54 0.50 3.98
N HIS A 430 28.70 0.74 3.39
CA HIS A 430 28.85 1.07 1.98
C HIS A 430 29.18 -0.17 1.12
N ASP A 431 29.93 -1.12 1.69
CA ASP A 431 30.33 -2.35 1.01
C ASP A 431 29.73 -3.55 1.76
N PRO A 432 29.09 -4.49 1.06
CA PRO A 432 28.62 -5.75 1.65
C PRO A 432 29.71 -6.52 2.43
N ALA A 433 30.97 -6.36 2.10
CA ALA A 433 32.07 -6.97 2.84
C ALA A 433 32.19 -6.49 4.30
N ASP A 434 31.64 -5.31 4.61
CA ASP A 434 31.67 -4.68 5.94
C ASP A 434 30.45 -5.01 6.82
N MET A 435 29.55 -5.85 6.37
CA MET A 435 28.29 -6.18 7.08
C MET A 435 28.51 -6.70 8.50
N GLU A 436 29.63 -7.37 8.79
CA GLU A 436 29.96 -7.88 10.12
C GLU A 436 30.08 -6.78 11.20
N ARG A 437 30.25 -5.54 10.79
CA ARG A 437 30.28 -4.37 11.70
C ARG A 437 28.93 -4.11 12.39
N VAL A 438 27.82 -4.57 11.81
CA VAL A 438 26.48 -4.41 12.38
C VAL A 438 26.29 -5.37 13.55
N GLN A 439 26.07 -4.80 14.73
CA GLN A 439 25.82 -5.55 15.95
C GLN A 439 24.33 -5.60 16.28
N PRO A 440 23.86 -6.56 17.09
CA PRO A 440 22.49 -6.58 17.58
C PRO A 440 22.09 -5.26 18.23
N GLY A 441 20.99 -4.66 17.74
CA GLY A 441 20.49 -3.38 18.25
C GLY A 441 20.99 -2.15 17.50
N ASP A 442 21.89 -2.28 16.53
CA ASP A 442 22.31 -1.18 15.68
C ASP A 442 21.20 -0.78 14.68
N VAL A 443 21.24 0.47 14.24
CA VAL A 443 20.45 0.97 13.11
C VAL A 443 21.29 0.80 11.84
N LEU A 444 20.89 -0.13 10.97
CA LEU A 444 21.55 -0.38 9.70
C LEU A 444 21.25 0.76 8.72
N VAL A 445 22.28 1.42 8.18
CA VAL A 445 22.15 2.46 7.16
C VAL A 445 22.95 2.06 5.93
N ALA A 446 22.29 2.00 4.77
CA ALA A 446 22.91 1.60 3.52
C ALA A 446 22.33 2.38 2.32
N ASP A 447 23.02 2.36 1.17
CA ASP A 447 22.47 2.94 -0.06
C ASP A 447 21.22 2.15 -0.53
N MET A 448 21.37 0.83 -0.62
CA MET A 448 20.29 -0.13 -0.87
C MET A 448 20.68 -1.49 -0.30
N THR A 449 19.75 -2.42 -0.20
CA THR A 449 20.03 -3.79 0.21
C THR A 449 19.66 -4.79 -0.87
N ASP A 450 20.31 -5.91 -0.89
CA ASP A 450 20.00 -7.07 -1.70
C ASP A 450 19.84 -8.31 -0.80
N PRO A 451 19.41 -9.48 -1.31
CA PRO A 451 19.18 -10.65 -0.49
C PRO A 451 20.37 -11.15 0.36
N ASN A 452 21.61 -10.73 0.10
CA ASN A 452 22.76 -11.08 0.94
C ASN A 452 22.74 -10.36 2.30
N TRP A 453 21.97 -9.29 2.43
CA TRP A 453 21.87 -8.47 3.64
C TRP A 453 20.95 -9.06 4.72
N GLU A 454 20.16 -10.10 4.41
CA GLU A 454 19.18 -10.66 5.35
C GLU A 454 19.76 -11.03 6.72
N PRO A 455 20.95 -11.71 6.81
CA PRO A 455 21.53 -12.05 8.11
C PRO A 455 21.86 -10.84 8.97
N VAL A 456 22.19 -9.72 8.35
CA VAL A 456 22.52 -8.46 9.05
C VAL A 456 21.26 -7.70 9.42
N MET A 457 20.27 -7.68 8.53
CA MET A 457 18.97 -7.04 8.77
C MET A 457 18.26 -7.65 9.98
N LYS A 458 18.42 -8.97 10.23
CA LYS A 458 17.89 -9.65 11.42
C LYS A 458 18.43 -9.14 12.75
N ARG A 459 19.62 -8.57 12.77
CA ARG A 459 20.26 -8.05 13.99
C ARG A 459 19.90 -6.59 14.23
N ALA A 460 19.51 -5.87 13.19
CA ALA A 460 19.25 -4.45 13.26
C ALA A 460 17.99 -4.14 14.09
N SER A 461 18.04 -3.06 14.88
CA SER A 461 16.88 -2.48 15.55
C SER A 461 15.98 -1.72 14.58
N ALA A 462 16.56 -1.18 13.51
CA ALA A 462 15.88 -0.52 12.41
C ALA A 462 16.78 -0.54 11.15
N ILE A 463 16.16 -0.32 9.99
CA ILE A 463 16.84 -0.30 8.70
C ILE A 463 16.54 1.04 8.01
N VAL A 464 17.57 1.68 7.44
CA VAL A 464 17.45 2.93 6.70
C VAL A 464 18.16 2.79 5.37
N THR A 465 17.50 3.15 4.26
CA THR A 465 18.13 3.11 2.92
C THR A 465 17.94 4.42 2.17
N ASN A 466 18.96 4.81 1.36
CA ASN A 466 18.86 5.96 0.48
C ASN A 466 17.84 5.72 -0.63
N ARG A 467 17.83 4.49 -1.18
CA ARG A 467 16.99 4.11 -2.30
C ARG A 467 15.93 3.08 -1.89
N GLY A 468 14.91 2.98 -2.72
CA GLY A 468 13.85 1.99 -2.60
C GLY A 468 12.50 2.59 -2.29
N GLY A 469 11.46 1.84 -2.66
CA GLY A 469 10.08 2.08 -2.30
C GLY A 469 9.54 0.93 -1.45
N ARG A 470 8.23 0.91 -1.23
CA ARG A 470 7.54 -0.11 -0.41
C ARG A 470 7.69 -1.55 -0.90
N THR A 471 8.13 -1.73 -2.12
CA THR A 471 8.28 -3.03 -2.79
C THR A 471 9.73 -3.47 -2.96
N CYS A 472 10.70 -2.68 -2.46
CA CYS A 472 12.11 -3.03 -2.53
C CYS A 472 12.46 -4.16 -1.57
N HIS A 473 13.61 -4.79 -1.79
CA HIS A 473 14.12 -5.87 -0.95
C HIS A 473 14.16 -5.49 0.55
N ALA A 474 14.70 -4.30 0.87
CA ALA A 474 14.74 -3.81 2.26
C ALA A 474 13.34 -3.80 2.90
N ALA A 475 12.32 -3.34 2.15
CA ALA A 475 10.96 -3.25 2.63
C ALA A 475 10.31 -4.64 2.84
N ILE A 476 10.53 -5.57 1.90
CA ILE A 476 9.97 -6.93 2.00
C ILE A 476 10.55 -7.64 3.21
N ILE A 477 11.87 -7.67 3.33
CA ILE A 477 12.54 -8.35 4.44
C ILE A 477 12.25 -7.69 5.79
N ALA A 478 12.19 -6.35 5.86
CA ALA A 478 11.80 -5.65 7.08
C ALA A 478 10.41 -6.05 7.59
N ARG A 479 9.43 -6.24 6.67
CA ARG A 479 8.09 -6.75 7.03
C ARG A 479 8.13 -8.18 7.55
N GLU A 480 8.86 -9.06 6.86
CA GLU A 480 9.01 -10.47 7.26
C GLU A 480 9.66 -10.60 8.64
N LEU A 481 10.69 -9.80 8.91
CA LEU A 481 11.40 -9.79 10.19
C LEU A 481 10.65 -9.02 11.28
N GLY A 482 9.65 -8.21 10.92
CA GLY A 482 8.96 -7.32 11.85
C GLY A 482 9.85 -6.19 12.41
N VAL A 483 10.88 -5.78 11.67
CA VAL A 483 11.80 -4.68 11.99
C VAL A 483 11.31 -3.40 11.29
N PRO A 484 11.28 -2.22 11.95
CA PRO A 484 10.92 -0.99 11.28
C PRO A 484 12.00 -0.61 10.25
N ALA A 485 11.57 -0.13 9.09
CA ALA A 485 12.50 0.39 8.10
C ALA A 485 12.01 1.71 7.49
N VAL A 486 12.96 2.58 7.14
CA VAL A 486 12.70 3.81 6.38
C VAL A 486 13.51 3.73 5.09
N VAL A 487 12.81 3.67 3.97
CA VAL A 487 13.44 3.50 2.65
C VAL A 487 13.26 4.75 1.78
N GLY A 488 14.19 4.96 0.84
CA GLY A 488 14.08 6.09 -0.08
C GLY A 488 14.42 7.44 0.53
N CYS A 489 15.33 7.48 1.53
CA CYS A 489 15.72 8.71 2.21
C CYS A 489 16.56 9.66 1.34
N GLY A 490 17.17 9.17 0.26
CA GLY A 490 18.00 9.96 -0.64
C GLY A 490 19.47 10.05 -0.20
N ASP A 491 19.74 10.60 0.95
CA ASP A 491 21.08 10.95 1.44
C ASP A 491 21.40 10.46 2.87
N ALA A 492 20.64 9.51 3.39
CA ALA A 492 20.81 9.03 4.77
C ALA A 492 22.24 8.55 5.09
N THR A 493 22.94 7.92 4.13
CA THR A 493 24.35 7.49 4.30
C THR A 493 25.34 8.65 4.42
N GLU A 494 24.96 9.86 4.01
CA GLU A 494 25.77 11.05 4.10
C GLU A 494 25.45 11.86 5.37
N VAL A 495 24.17 11.94 5.72
CA VAL A 495 23.65 12.74 6.83
C VAL A 495 23.84 12.02 8.17
N LEU A 496 23.54 10.72 8.23
CA LEU A 496 23.67 9.93 9.45
C LEU A 496 25.11 9.52 9.67
N LYS A 497 25.62 9.80 10.85
CA LYS A 497 27.05 9.53 11.19
C LYS A 497 27.18 8.21 11.92
N ASP A 498 28.13 7.38 11.50
CA ASP A 498 28.44 6.09 12.10
C ASP A 498 28.68 6.23 13.62
N GLY A 499 28.04 5.41 14.41
CA GLY A 499 28.12 5.38 15.87
C GLY A 499 27.25 6.40 16.60
N THR A 500 26.58 7.34 15.93
CA THR A 500 25.62 8.24 16.60
C THR A 500 24.33 7.50 16.93
N PHE A 501 23.68 7.88 18.03
CA PHE A 501 22.40 7.27 18.41
C PHE A 501 21.25 7.99 17.70
N VAL A 502 20.31 7.20 17.17
CA VAL A 502 19.11 7.71 16.51
C VAL A 502 17.87 6.91 16.91
N THR A 503 16.71 7.52 16.72
CA THR A 503 15.40 6.87 16.82
C THR A 503 14.75 6.88 15.44
N VAL A 504 14.41 5.71 14.93
CA VAL A 504 13.75 5.49 13.64
C VAL A 504 12.27 5.20 13.90
N SER A 505 11.40 6.13 13.51
CA SER A 505 9.96 6.03 13.71
C SER A 505 9.25 5.72 12.40
N CYS A 506 8.50 4.61 12.38
CA CYS A 506 7.53 4.26 11.35
C CYS A 506 6.08 4.36 11.86
N ALA A 507 5.86 4.93 13.05
CA ALA A 507 4.54 4.99 13.69
C ALA A 507 3.73 6.27 13.37
N GLU A 508 4.26 7.15 12.51
CA GLU A 508 3.67 8.46 12.25
C GLU A 508 2.92 8.55 10.90
N GLY A 509 2.80 7.44 10.21
CA GLY A 509 2.13 7.34 8.90
C GLY A 509 3.06 6.84 7.79
N ASP A 510 2.80 7.28 6.56
CA ASP A 510 3.55 6.83 5.37
C ASP A 510 5.00 7.35 5.32
N GLU A 511 5.27 8.44 6.02
CA GLU A 511 6.61 9.02 6.14
C GLU A 511 7.28 8.50 7.40
N GLY A 512 8.36 7.75 7.22
CA GLY A 512 9.24 7.34 8.30
C GLY A 512 10.27 8.42 8.58
N LYS A 513 10.58 8.64 9.85
CA LYS A 513 11.51 9.68 10.28
C LYS A 513 12.65 9.14 11.13
N ILE A 514 13.83 9.65 10.90
CA ILE A 514 15.01 9.38 11.70
C ILE A 514 15.31 10.60 12.57
N TYR A 515 15.18 10.44 13.86
CA TYR A 515 15.40 11.49 14.86
C TYR A 515 16.77 11.39 15.48
N ASP A 516 17.34 12.53 15.79
CA ASP A 516 18.58 12.63 16.55
C ASP A 516 18.38 12.15 18.00
N GLY A 517 19.27 11.30 18.47
CA GLY A 517 19.25 10.74 19.82
C GLY A 517 18.22 9.64 20.07
N LEU A 518 18.17 9.20 21.32
CA LEU A 518 17.21 8.20 21.79
C LEU A 518 15.98 8.90 22.37
N LEU A 519 14.86 8.80 21.65
CA LEU A 519 13.59 9.37 22.11
C LEU A 519 12.80 8.35 22.94
N GLU A 520 12.07 8.84 23.93
CA GLU A 520 11.19 8.01 24.74
C GLU A 520 9.99 7.54 23.92
N THR A 521 9.74 6.23 23.94
CA THR A 521 8.66 5.58 23.20
C THR A 521 7.66 4.93 24.17
N GLU A 522 6.41 4.93 23.79
CA GLU A 522 5.33 4.21 24.44
C GLU A 522 4.86 3.06 23.54
N VAL A 523 4.71 1.89 24.13
CA VAL A 523 4.11 0.72 23.48
C VAL A 523 2.85 0.36 24.22
N SER A 524 1.71 0.41 23.53
CA SER A 524 0.41 -0.03 24.04
C SER A 524 -0.05 -1.29 23.32
N GLU A 525 -0.72 -2.19 24.04
CA GLU A 525 -1.31 -3.40 23.50
C GLU A 525 -2.82 -3.26 23.43
N VAL A 526 -3.40 -3.49 22.26
CA VAL A 526 -4.83 -3.41 22.00
C VAL A 526 -5.36 -4.81 21.75
N SER A 527 -6.17 -5.33 22.67
CA SER A 527 -6.84 -6.62 22.50
C SER A 527 -8.12 -6.46 21.68
N ARG A 528 -8.36 -7.37 20.73
CA ARG A 528 -9.52 -7.37 19.81
C ARG A 528 -10.62 -8.37 20.20
N GLY A 529 -10.75 -8.76 21.47
CA GLY A 529 -11.82 -9.67 21.92
C GLY A 529 -13.22 -9.20 21.50
N GLU A 530 -14.21 -10.08 21.51
CA GLU A 530 -15.61 -9.72 21.28
C GLU A 530 -16.05 -8.64 22.27
N LEU A 531 -16.42 -7.47 21.74
CA LEU A 531 -16.87 -6.33 22.55
C LEU A 531 -18.39 -6.39 22.71
N PRO A 532 -18.90 -6.17 23.93
CA PRO A 532 -20.32 -6.10 24.19
C PRO A 532 -21.01 -4.98 23.39
N LYS A 533 -22.25 -5.18 22.99
CA LYS A 533 -23.02 -4.18 22.27
C LYS A 533 -23.34 -2.99 23.17
N LEU A 534 -23.10 -1.78 22.70
CA LEU A 534 -23.44 -0.53 23.38
C LEU A 534 -24.70 0.10 22.79
N SER A 535 -25.42 0.89 23.60
CA SER A 535 -26.53 1.75 23.12
C SER A 535 -26.04 2.96 22.34
N THR A 536 -24.83 3.44 22.63
CA THR A 536 -24.16 4.56 21.95
C THR A 536 -23.15 4.03 20.94
N LYS A 537 -23.09 4.63 19.77
CA LYS A 537 -22.11 4.29 18.72
C LYS A 537 -20.74 4.84 19.08
N ILE A 538 -19.73 4.00 19.05
CA ILE A 538 -18.34 4.44 19.17
C ILE A 538 -17.80 4.71 17.75
N MET A 539 -17.37 5.92 17.50
CA MET A 539 -16.75 6.38 16.28
C MET A 539 -15.28 6.76 16.54
N LEU A 540 -14.53 7.05 15.49
CA LEU A 540 -13.14 7.42 15.62
C LEU A 540 -12.89 8.89 15.26
N ASN A 541 -11.89 9.48 15.93
CA ASN A 541 -11.23 10.70 15.50
C ASN A 541 -10.05 10.31 14.58
N VAL A 542 -10.08 10.72 13.31
CA VAL A 542 -9.04 10.41 12.33
C VAL A 542 -8.50 11.73 11.76
N GLY A 543 -7.29 12.10 12.15
CA GLY A 543 -6.62 13.29 11.63
C GLY A 543 -5.76 12.98 10.41
N ASN A 544 -4.91 11.95 10.50
CA ASN A 544 -3.98 11.58 9.45
C ASN A 544 -4.59 10.54 8.49
N PRO A 545 -4.80 10.86 7.19
CA PRO A 545 -5.33 9.91 6.21
C PRO A 545 -4.47 8.66 6.04
N GLN A 546 -3.16 8.77 6.23
CA GLN A 546 -2.21 7.68 6.04
C GLN A 546 -2.39 6.55 7.06
N LEU A 547 -2.98 6.84 8.23
CA LEU A 547 -3.28 5.85 9.26
C LEU A 547 -4.72 5.29 9.15
N ALA A 548 -5.51 5.76 8.20
CA ALA A 548 -6.92 5.39 8.10
C ALA A 548 -7.13 3.88 7.86
N PHE A 549 -6.28 3.26 7.03
CA PHE A 549 -6.36 1.82 6.74
C PHE A 549 -6.05 0.95 7.97
N ASP A 550 -5.21 1.43 8.87
CA ASP A 550 -4.93 0.75 10.13
C ASP A 550 -6.08 0.93 11.13
N PHE A 551 -6.54 2.18 11.26
CA PHE A 551 -7.56 2.53 12.22
C PHE A 551 -8.92 1.89 11.93
N GLN A 552 -9.25 1.60 10.66
CA GLN A 552 -10.49 0.92 10.32
C GLN A 552 -10.61 -0.46 10.98
N SER A 553 -9.50 -1.09 11.31
CA SER A 553 -9.45 -2.39 11.99
C SER A 553 -9.84 -2.33 13.47
N VAL A 554 -9.82 -1.14 14.08
CA VAL A 554 -10.34 -0.91 15.44
C VAL A 554 -11.86 -0.96 15.39
N PRO A 555 -12.54 -1.62 16.35
CA PRO A 555 -13.99 -1.64 16.42
C PRO A 555 -14.58 -0.23 16.39
N ASN A 556 -15.46 0.05 15.43
CA ASN A 556 -16.02 1.39 15.23
C ASN A 556 -17.32 1.37 14.44
N ALA A 557 -18.07 2.45 14.57
CA ALA A 557 -19.27 2.75 13.77
C ALA A 557 -19.02 3.80 12.65
N GLY A 558 -17.76 4.14 12.37
CA GLY A 558 -17.35 5.13 11.40
C GLY A 558 -16.43 6.19 12.01
N VAL A 559 -16.27 7.31 11.30
CA VAL A 559 -15.44 8.45 11.71
C VAL A 559 -16.34 9.63 12.07
N GLY A 560 -16.31 10.04 13.33
CA GLY A 560 -17.10 11.18 13.80
C GLY A 560 -16.39 12.53 13.67
N LEU A 561 -15.06 12.50 13.47
CA LEU A 561 -14.28 13.69 13.16
C LEU A 561 -13.08 13.34 12.28
N ALA A 562 -13.14 13.74 11.01
CA ALA A 562 -11.98 13.85 10.14
C ALA A 562 -11.64 15.34 9.96
N ARG A 563 -10.37 15.72 10.18
CA ARG A 563 -9.93 17.13 10.19
C ARG A 563 -9.16 17.47 8.92
N LEU A 564 -9.65 18.45 8.14
CA LEU A 564 -8.96 18.91 6.93
C LEU A 564 -7.61 19.56 7.22
N GLU A 565 -7.42 20.15 8.40
CA GLU A 565 -6.18 20.82 8.79
C GLU A 565 -4.97 19.88 8.69
N PHE A 566 -5.12 18.62 9.06
CA PHE A 566 -4.05 17.64 8.94
C PHE A 566 -3.68 17.36 7.48
N ILE A 567 -4.68 17.28 6.61
CA ILE A 567 -4.45 17.09 5.17
C ILE A 567 -3.76 18.32 4.59
N ILE A 568 -4.24 19.51 4.93
CA ILE A 568 -3.69 20.78 4.43
C ILE A 568 -2.25 20.96 4.92
N ASN A 569 -1.97 20.71 6.20
CA ASN A 569 -0.61 20.84 6.75
C ASN A 569 0.37 19.83 6.15
N ASN A 570 -0.02 18.56 6.08
CA ASN A 570 0.92 17.48 5.79
C ASN A 570 1.03 17.16 4.29
N ASN A 571 -0.07 17.31 3.53
CA ASN A 571 -0.11 16.89 2.14
C ASN A 571 -0.07 18.08 1.15
N ILE A 572 -0.39 19.28 1.61
CA ILE A 572 -0.40 20.50 0.78
C ILE A 572 0.69 21.47 1.20
N GLY A 573 0.72 21.88 2.47
CA GLY A 573 1.76 22.73 3.07
C GLY A 573 1.75 24.19 2.60
N VAL A 574 0.86 24.59 1.70
CA VAL A 574 0.81 25.93 1.09
C VAL A 574 -0.48 26.62 1.46
N HIS A 575 -0.38 27.92 1.79
CA HIS A 575 -1.55 28.75 2.04
C HIS A 575 -2.45 28.86 0.81
N PRO A 576 -3.79 28.66 0.92
CA PRO A 576 -4.67 28.61 -0.25
C PRO A 576 -4.66 29.88 -1.09
N LYS A 577 -4.45 31.06 -0.48
CA LYS A 577 -4.35 32.32 -1.24
C LYS A 577 -3.08 32.41 -2.09
N ALA A 578 -1.96 31.79 -1.68
CA ALA A 578 -0.77 31.68 -2.51
C ALA A 578 -1.02 30.85 -3.77
N ILE A 579 -1.85 29.81 -3.65
CA ILE A 579 -2.31 28.98 -4.78
C ILE A 579 -3.19 29.81 -5.74
N LEU A 580 -4.09 30.61 -5.20
CA LEU A 580 -5.03 31.42 -6.00
C LEU A 580 -4.36 32.57 -6.72
N GLU A 581 -3.37 33.22 -6.10
CA GLU A 581 -2.64 34.35 -6.70
C GLU A 581 -1.55 33.91 -7.67
N TYR A 582 -1.18 32.63 -7.70
CA TYR A 582 -0.23 32.10 -8.69
C TYR A 582 -0.70 32.38 -10.12
N PRO A 583 0.18 32.85 -11.03
CA PRO A 583 1.62 33.05 -10.91
C PRO A 583 2.07 34.46 -10.40
N ASN A 584 1.15 35.33 -9.95
CA ASN A 584 1.38 36.73 -9.59
C ASN A 584 1.90 36.88 -8.14
N ILE A 585 2.82 36.05 -7.72
CA ILE A 585 3.46 36.02 -6.41
C ILE A 585 4.98 36.26 -6.58
N ASP A 586 5.70 36.51 -5.47
CA ASP A 586 7.16 36.70 -5.55
C ASP A 586 7.88 35.42 -6.01
N ALA A 587 9.12 35.60 -6.50
CA ALA A 587 9.86 34.53 -7.16
C ALA A 587 10.15 33.33 -6.23
N ASP A 588 10.43 33.57 -4.95
CA ASP A 588 10.76 32.51 -3.98
C ASP A 588 9.50 31.71 -3.63
N LEU A 589 8.40 32.40 -3.37
CA LEU A 589 7.12 31.76 -3.12
C LEU A 589 6.64 30.99 -4.34
N LYS A 590 6.82 31.54 -5.55
CA LYS A 590 6.49 30.86 -6.80
C LYS A 590 7.25 29.56 -6.96
N LYS A 591 8.57 29.57 -6.72
CA LYS A 591 9.42 28.37 -6.77
C LYS A 591 8.98 27.32 -5.74
N ALA A 592 8.64 27.76 -4.52
CA ALA A 592 8.14 26.86 -3.47
C ALA A 592 6.81 26.19 -3.88
N VAL A 593 5.86 26.97 -4.41
CA VAL A 593 4.56 26.45 -4.91
C VAL A 593 4.76 25.47 -6.06
N GLU A 594 5.62 25.79 -7.05
CA GLU A 594 5.92 24.90 -8.17
C GLU A 594 6.57 23.59 -7.73
N SER A 595 7.42 23.65 -6.69
CA SER A 595 8.08 22.46 -6.15
C SER A 595 7.10 21.46 -5.54
N VAL A 596 6.11 21.93 -4.78
CA VAL A 596 5.11 21.04 -4.14
C VAL A 596 4.03 20.59 -5.12
N ALA A 597 3.69 21.42 -6.12
CA ALA A 597 2.65 21.12 -7.11
C ALA A 597 3.10 20.19 -8.25
N ARG A 598 4.27 19.60 -8.17
CA ARG A 598 4.80 18.68 -9.18
C ARG A 598 3.81 17.55 -9.49
N GLY A 599 3.71 17.17 -10.75
CA GLY A 599 2.81 16.08 -11.20
C GLY A 599 1.36 16.51 -11.41
N HIS A 600 0.98 17.73 -11.07
CA HIS A 600 -0.37 18.25 -11.23
C HIS A 600 -0.46 19.28 -12.37
N ALA A 601 -1.65 19.42 -12.95
CA ALA A 601 -1.89 20.32 -14.08
C ALA A 601 -1.68 21.81 -13.73
N SER A 602 -1.91 22.18 -12.47
CA SER A 602 -1.73 23.53 -11.93
C SER A 602 -1.66 23.49 -10.39
N PRO A 603 -1.15 24.54 -9.73
CA PRO A 603 -1.21 24.64 -8.28
C PRO A 603 -2.64 24.53 -7.70
N ARG A 604 -3.65 25.10 -8.41
CA ARG A 604 -5.05 24.95 -8.00
C ARG A 604 -5.52 23.49 -8.10
N ALA A 605 -5.18 22.78 -9.17
CA ALA A 605 -5.47 21.35 -9.30
C ALA A 605 -4.79 20.56 -8.21
N PHE A 606 -3.50 20.82 -7.92
CA PHE A 606 -2.76 20.21 -6.82
C PHE A 606 -3.48 20.34 -5.48
N TYR A 607 -3.95 21.55 -5.11
CA TYR A 607 -4.64 21.78 -3.85
C TYR A 607 -5.92 20.95 -3.75
N VAL A 608 -6.76 20.99 -4.79
CA VAL A 608 -8.02 20.24 -4.84
C VAL A 608 -7.77 18.73 -4.87
N ASP A 609 -6.80 18.27 -5.65
CA ASP A 609 -6.44 16.85 -5.77
C ASP A 609 -5.98 16.29 -4.42
N LYS A 610 -5.01 16.95 -3.77
CA LYS A 610 -4.47 16.48 -2.49
C LYS A 610 -5.50 16.52 -1.37
N LEU A 611 -6.37 17.52 -1.35
CA LEU A 611 -7.44 17.59 -0.38
C LEU A 611 -8.47 16.46 -0.62
N ALA A 612 -8.88 16.25 -1.87
CA ALA A 612 -9.77 15.16 -2.25
C ALA A 612 -9.17 13.77 -1.95
N GLU A 613 -7.89 13.57 -2.25
CA GLU A 613 -7.18 12.32 -1.97
C GLU A 613 -7.13 12.00 -0.47
N GLY A 614 -6.84 13.00 0.38
CA GLY A 614 -6.85 12.82 1.82
C GLY A 614 -8.22 12.43 2.36
N ILE A 615 -9.28 13.13 1.94
CA ILE A 615 -10.67 12.83 2.32
C ILE A 615 -11.06 11.43 1.80
N ALA A 616 -10.78 11.14 0.53
CA ALA A 616 -11.13 9.88 -0.11
C ALA A 616 -10.43 8.68 0.55
N THR A 617 -9.18 8.84 0.99
CA THR A 617 -8.45 7.79 1.70
C THR A 617 -9.16 7.42 3.01
N ILE A 618 -9.58 8.41 3.80
CA ILE A 618 -10.35 8.16 5.03
C ILE A 618 -11.72 7.55 4.68
N ALA A 619 -12.44 8.12 3.72
CA ALA A 619 -13.76 7.65 3.35
C ALA A 619 -13.76 6.22 2.82
N ALA A 620 -12.77 5.84 2.01
CA ALA A 620 -12.60 4.50 1.48
C ALA A 620 -12.27 3.48 2.59
N ALA A 621 -11.40 3.86 3.54
CA ALA A 621 -11.02 2.99 4.67
C ALA A 621 -12.23 2.58 5.51
N PHE A 622 -13.21 3.46 5.65
CA PHE A 622 -14.40 3.22 6.48
C PHE A 622 -15.66 2.90 5.68
N TRP A 623 -15.60 2.85 4.35
CA TRP A 623 -16.75 2.50 3.53
C TRP A 623 -17.40 1.17 3.97
N PRO A 624 -18.76 1.07 4.07
CA PRO A 624 -19.77 2.10 3.83
C PRO A 624 -20.16 2.92 5.10
N LYS A 625 -19.39 2.84 6.20
CA LYS A 625 -19.67 3.55 7.44
C LYS A 625 -19.51 5.07 7.25
N PRO A 626 -20.30 5.91 7.99
CA PRO A 626 -20.23 7.35 7.84
C PRO A 626 -18.86 7.92 8.23
N VAL A 627 -18.45 8.95 7.50
CA VAL A 627 -17.23 9.73 7.77
C VAL A 627 -17.62 11.21 7.79
N ILE A 628 -17.62 11.81 8.99
CA ILE A 628 -17.95 13.23 9.18
C ILE A 628 -16.66 14.03 9.02
N VAL A 629 -16.58 14.79 7.92
CA VAL A 629 -15.43 15.61 7.58
C VAL A 629 -15.69 17.05 7.99
N ARG A 630 -14.88 17.55 8.93
CA ARG A 630 -14.94 18.95 9.34
C ARG A 630 -14.20 19.80 8.32
N LEU A 631 -14.88 20.80 7.78
CA LEU A 631 -14.28 21.85 6.96
C LEU A 631 -13.16 22.56 7.73
N SER A 632 -12.20 23.15 7.03
CA SER A 632 -10.99 23.72 7.65
C SER A 632 -11.32 24.75 8.74
N ASP A 633 -10.72 24.57 9.91
CA ASP A 633 -10.91 25.45 11.08
C ASP A 633 -9.57 26.01 11.58
N PHE A 634 -8.72 26.40 10.65
CA PHE A 634 -7.46 27.04 10.97
C PHE A 634 -7.65 28.41 11.61
N LYS A 635 -6.92 28.64 12.67
CA LYS A 635 -6.70 29.97 13.25
C LYS A 635 -5.66 30.74 12.40
N SER A 636 -5.67 32.06 12.48
CA SER A 636 -4.74 32.89 11.71
C SER A 636 -3.27 32.57 12.00
N ASN A 637 -2.91 32.29 13.25
CA ASN A 637 -1.55 31.88 13.65
C ASN A 637 -1.15 30.48 13.11
N GLU A 638 -2.10 29.61 12.81
CA GLU A 638 -1.86 28.30 12.21
C GLU A 638 -1.67 28.43 10.70
N TYR A 639 -2.58 29.12 10.02
CA TYR A 639 -2.43 29.41 8.57
C TYR A 639 -1.13 30.18 8.27
N LYS A 640 -0.66 31.03 9.20
CA LYS A 640 0.59 31.78 9.07
C LYS A 640 1.82 30.88 8.92
N LYS A 641 1.76 29.64 9.41
CA LYS A 641 2.86 28.66 9.32
C LYS A 641 2.97 27.98 7.97
N LEU A 642 1.92 28.02 7.15
CA LEU A 642 1.94 27.46 5.81
C LEU A 642 2.82 28.32 4.87
N ILE A 643 3.36 27.69 3.81
CA ILE A 643 4.15 28.38 2.78
C ILE A 643 3.33 29.59 2.26
N GLY A 644 3.88 30.78 2.38
CA GLY A 644 3.24 32.05 2.03
C GLY A 644 2.25 32.59 3.06
N GLY A 645 1.95 31.88 4.14
CA GLY A 645 0.91 32.25 5.11
C GLY A 645 1.11 33.59 5.79
N SER A 646 2.34 33.96 6.15
CA SER A 646 2.68 35.24 6.78
C SER A 646 2.31 36.47 5.92
N ARG A 647 2.13 36.30 4.61
CA ARG A 647 1.72 37.36 3.68
C ARG A 647 0.22 37.67 3.76
N TYR A 648 -0.60 36.66 4.10
CA TYR A 648 -2.04 36.72 3.95
C TYR A 648 -2.81 36.81 5.26
N GLU A 649 -2.19 36.37 6.36
CA GLU A 649 -2.89 36.25 7.64
C GLU A 649 -2.65 37.47 8.53
N PRO A 650 -3.72 38.00 9.13
CA PRO A 650 -3.61 39.11 10.07
C PRO A 650 -2.91 38.69 11.38
N ASP A 651 -2.38 39.66 12.11
CA ASP A 651 -2.02 39.50 13.50
C ASP A 651 -3.26 39.73 14.37
N GLU A 652 -3.68 38.67 15.08
CA GLU A 652 -4.81 38.73 15.99
C GLU A 652 -4.32 38.58 17.44
N GLU A 653 -4.83 39.37 18.35
CA GLU A 653 -4.50 39.25 19.78
C GLU A 653 -4.99 37.92 20.36
N ASN A 654 -6.13 37.44 19.93
CA ASN A 654 -6.68 36.14 20.31
C ASN A 654 -7.21 35.37 19.09
N PRO A 655 -6.37 34.62 18.41
CA PRO A 655 -6.79 33.83 17.25
C PRO A 655 -7.88 32.76 17.55
N MET A 656 -8.03 32.34 18.80
CA MET A 656 -9.06 31.38 19.21
C MET A 656 -10.48 31.94 19.02
N LEU A 657 -10.65 33.24 19.25
CA LEU A 657 -11.94 33.95 19.07
C LEU A 657 -12.04 34.65 17.71
N GLY A 658 -10.99 34.63 16.93
CA GLY A 658 -10.80 35.47 15.77
C GLY A 658 -11.38 34.92 14.45
N PHE A 659 -10.60 35.07 13.39
CA PHE A 659 -10.98 34.79 12.00
C PHE A 659 -10.80 33.30 11.68
N ARG A 660 -11.79 32.47 12.05
CA ARG A 660 -11.82 31.01 11.88
C ARG A 660 -13.22 30.49 11.55
N GLY A 661 -13.30 29.25 11.04
CA GLY A 661 -14.54 28.54 10.76
C GLY A 661 -15.48 29.29 9.80
N ALA A 662 -16.79 29.25 10.09
CA ALA A 662 -17.82 29.82 9.21
C ALA A 662 -17.60 31.30 8.83
N ALA A 663 -17.02 32.10 9.75
CA ALA A 663 -16.72 33.51 9.45
C ALA A 663 -15.68 33.65 8.33
N ARG A 664 -14.72 32.77 8.28
CA ARG A 664 -13.69 32.76 7.25
C ARG A 664 -14.26 32.41 5.88
N TYR A 665 -15.12 31.41 5.79
CA TYR A 665 -15.75 30.99 4.55
C TYR A 665 -16.63 32.09 3.92
N LEU A 666 -17.25 32.86 4.76
CA LEU A 666 -18.14 33.96 4.33
C LEU A 666 -17.40 35.25 3.97
N ALA A 667 -16.10 35.32 4.25
CA ALA A 667 -15.28 36.47 3.90
C ALA A 667 -15.01 36.50 2.39
N ALA A 668 -15.23 37.67 1.77
CA ALA A 668 -15.08 37.81 0.31
C ALA A 668 -13.67 37.48 -0.19
N ASP A 669 -12.63 37.81 0.60
CA ASP A 669 -11.24 37.58 0.25
C ASP A 669 -10.79 36.12 0.49
N PHE A 670 -11.64 35.29 1.12
CA PHE A 670 -11.40 33.85 1.32
C PHE A 670 -12.31 32.96 0.45
N ALA A 671 -13.26 33.55 -0.29
CA ALA A 671 -14.25 32.80 -1.07
C ALA A 671 -13.62 31.79 -2.05
N GLY A 672 -12.58 32.20 -2.78
CA GLY A 672 -11.87 31.29 -3.72
C GLY A 672 -11.16 30.13 -3.04
N ALA A 673 -10.66 30.30 -1.82
CA ALA A 673 -10.08 29.24 -1.01
C ALA A 673 -11.15 28.22 -0.58
N PHE A 674 -12.28 28.72 -0.11
CA PHE A 674 -13.42 27.88 0.27
C PHE A 674 -14.03 27.12 -0.93
N GLU A 675 -14.05 27.75 -2.13
CA GLU A 675 -14.45 27.05 -3.37
C GLU A 675 -13.57 25.83 -3.67
N MET A 676 -12.26 25.87 -3.37
CA MET A 676 -11.36 24.72 -3.55
C MET A 676 -11.70 23.58 -2.56
N GLU A 677 -12.04 23.89 -1.32
CA GLU A 677 -12.52 22.88 -0.35
C GLU A 677 -13.83 22.24 -0.82
N CYS A 678 -14.79 23.05 -1.24
CA CYS A 678 -16.05 22.56 -1.79
C CYS A 678 -15.84 21.69 -3.04
N ALA A 679 -14.93 22.08 -3.93
CA ALA A 679 -14.60 21.31 -5.13
C ALA A 679 -14.01 19.92 -4.76
N ALA A 680 -13.14 19.85 -3.76
CA ALA A 680 -12.61 18.59 -3.26
C ALA A 680 -13.70 17.68 -2.67
N MET A 681 -14.58 18.23 -1.82
CA MET A 681 -15.73 17.51 -1.25
C MET A 681 -16.67 16.97 -2.31
N LYS A 682 -17.00 17.80 -3.31
CA LYS A 682 -17.87 17.40 -4.42
C LYS A 682 -17.26 16.30 -5.25
N ARG A 683 -15.96 16.38 -5.55
CA ARG A 683 -15.24 15.34 -6.27
C ARG A 683 -15.28 14.00 -5.52
N VAL A 684 -15.00 14.01 -4.23
CA VAL A 684 -15.03 12.79 -3.41
C VAL A 684 -16.42 12.14 -3.42
N ARG A 685 -17.47 12.91 -3.20
CA ARG A 685 -18.82 12.37 -3.12
C ARG A 685 -19.40 11.96 -4.47
N ASN A 686 -19.23 12.79 -5.49
CA ASN A 686 -19.91 12.61 -6.78
C ASN A 686 -19.08 11.82 -7.77
N ASP A 687 -17.82 12.24 -8.02
CA ASP A 687 -16.98 11.61 -9.04
C ASP A 687 -16.38 10.29 -8.54
N MET A 688 -15.87 10.30 -7.30
CA MET A 688 -15.29 9.11 -6.69
C MET A 688 -16.37 8.20 -6.07
N GLY A 689 -17.59 8.68 -5.88
CA GLY A 689 -18.73 7.90 -5.40
C GLY A 689 -18.73 7.58 -3.90
N LEU A 690 -17.87 8.24 -3.11
CA LEU A 690 -17.76 8.02 -1.67
C LEU A 690 -18.82 8.84 -0.91
N THR A 691 -20.08 8.46 -1.07
CA THR A 691 -21.24 9.16 -0.50
C THR A 691 -21.36 9.01 1.01
N ASN A 692 -20.56 8.17 1.64
CA ASN A 692 -20.47 8.05 3.10
C ASN A 692 -19.79 9.26 3.77
N VAL A 693 -19.25 10.21 3.01
CA VAL A 693 -18.74 11.49 3.51
C VAL A 693 -19.89 12.43 3.86
N GLU A 694 -19.90 12.91 5.09
CA GLU A 694 -20.78 13.96 5.58
C GLU A 694 -19.96 15.21 5.88
N ILE A 695 -20.57 16.39 5.80
CA ILE A 695 -19.86 17.66 5.99
C ILE A 695 -20.19 18.24 7.36
N MET A 696 -19.16 18.61 8.11
CA MET A 696 -19.30 19.32 9.39
C MET A 696 -18.78 20.75 9.27
N VAL A 697 -19.63 21.69 9.64
CA VAL A 697 -19.31 23.13 9.63
C VAL A 697 -18.86 23.57 11.02
N PRO A 698 -17.59 24.01 11.18
CA PRO A 698 -17.07 24.47 12.46
C PRO A 698 -17.42 25.94 12.76
N PHE A 699 -17.41 26.27 14.01
CA PHE A 699 -17.39 27.62 14.58
C PHE A 699 -18.48 28.58 14.01
N VAL A 700 -19.71 28.08 13.98
CA VAL A 700 -20.89 28.86 13.55
C VAL A 700 -21.42 29.67 14.73
N ARG A 701 -21.24 30.99 14.73
CA ARG A 701 -21.54 31.85 15.88
C ARG A 701 -22.98 32.31 15.96
N THR A 702 -23.64 32.55 14.83
CA THR A 702 -24.99 33.13 14.77
C THR A 702 -25.87 32.39 13.76
N LEU A 703 -27.18 32.51 13.92
CA LEU A 703 -28.17 31.97 12.97
C LEU A 703 -27.97 32.51 11.55
N GLY A 704 -27.63 33.81 11.42
CA GLY A 704 -27.34 34.41 10.13
C GLY A 704 -26.06 33.85 9.44
N GLN A 705 -25.06 33.40 10.23
CA GLN A 705 -23.93 32.66 9.67
C GLN A 705 -24.34 31.25 9.25
N ALA A 706 -25.18 30.56 10.01
CA ALA A 706 -25.71 29.25 9.67
C ALA A 706 -26.45 29.27 8.32
N GLU A 707 -27.39 30.20 8.14
CA GLU A 707 -28.10 30.36 6.89
C GLU A 707 -27.15 30.63 5.71
N LYS A 708 -26.22 31.58 5.86
CA LYS A 708 -25.30 31.98 4.80
C LYS A 708 -24.32 30.86 4.42
N VAL A 709 -23.79 30.11 5.38
CA VAL A 709 -22.83 29.04 5.08
C VAL A 709 -23.51 27.87 4.40
N VAL A 710 -24.72 27.49 4.81
CA VAL A 710 -25.53 26.46 4.14
C VAL A 710 -25.86 26.88 2.70
N GLY A 711 -26.23 28.15 2.51
CA GLY A 711 -26.47 28.72 1.18
C GLY A 711 -25.19 28.75 0.32
N LEU A 712 -24.02 29.02 0.92
CA LEU A 712 -22.73 29.02 0.22
C LEU A 712 -22.30 27.62 -0.20
N LEU A 713 -22.51 26.60 0.65
CA LEU A 713 -22.31 25.20 0.30
C LEU A 713 -23.20 24.78 -0.87
N ALA A 714 -24.49 25.12 -0.81
CA ALA A 714 -25.42 24.82 -1.90
C ALA A 714 -25.03 25.51 -3.21
N LYS A 715 -24.59 26.77 -3.16
CA LYS A 715 -24.05 27.49 -4.33
C LYS A 715 -22.87 26.79 -4.96
N ASN A 716 -22.04 26.10 -4.17
CA ASN A 716 -20.91 25.33 -4.63
C ASN A 716 -21.28 23.88 -5.03
N GLY A 717 -22.58 23.54 -5.07
CA GLY A 717 -23.06 22.21 -5.47
C GLY A 717 -23.00 21.14 -4.37
N LEU A 718 -23.00 21.58 -3.10
CA LEU A 718 -23.08 20.72 -1.92
C LEU A 718 -24.43 21.00 -1.22
N VAL A 719 -25.49 20.52 -1.86
CA VAL A 719 -26.86 20.77 -1.40
C VAL A 719 -27.28 19.76 -0.33
N ARG A 720 -27.75 20.26 0.82
CA ARG A 720 -28.23 19.42 1.91
C ARG A 720 -29.36 18.49 1.44
N GLY A 721 -29.24 17.20 1.74
CA GLY A 721 -30.19 16.15 1.36
C GLY A 721 -29.99 15.61 -0.07
N GLU A 722 -29.22 16.26 -0.94
CA GLU A 722 -28.92 15.77 -2.27
C GLU A 722 -27.87 14.68 -2.19
N ASN A 723 -28.08 13.54 -2.88
CA ASN A 723 -27.21 12.34 -2.79
C ASN A 723 -26.92 11.92 -1.33
N ASP A 724 -27.93 12.01 -0.46
CA ASP A 724 -27.85 11.71 0.98
C ASP A 724 -26.83 12.56 1.75
N LEU A 725 -26.49 13.76 1.26
CA LEU A 725 -25.58 14.66 1.96
C LEU A 725 -26.22 15.19 3.23
N ARG A 726 -25.67 14.86 4.38
CA ARG A 726 -25.97 15.47 5.65
C ARG A 726 -24.99 16.61 5.96
N LEU A 727 -25.55 17.72 6.44
CA LEU A 727 -24.79 18.85 6.97
C LEU A 727 -24.88 18.83 8.50
N ILE A 728 -23.76 18.60 9.15
CA ILE A 728 -23.60 18.59 10.60
C ILE A 728 -22.99 19.92 11.03
N MET A 729 -23.46 20.47 12.15
CA MET A 729 -22.80 21.64 12.75
C MET A 729 -21.96 21.21 13.94
N MET A 730 -20.74 21.75 14.06
CA MET A 730 -19.99 21.61 15.29
C MET A 730 -20.63 22.54 16.36
N CYS A 731 -21.15 21.92 17.41
CA CYS A 731 -21.71 22.61 18.54
C CYS A 731 -20.60 22.90 19.56
N GLU A 732 -19.99 24.07 19.44
CA GLU A 732 -18.79 24.43 20.19
C GLU A 732 -18.76 25.88 20.67
N VAL A 733 -19.80 26.64 20.34
CA VAL A 733 -20.04 28.00 20.84
C VAL A 733 -21.27 27.94 21.75
N PRO A 734 -21.27 28.56 22.94
CA PRO A 734 -22.44 28.54 23.84
C PRO A 734 -23.78 28.92 23.20
N SER A 735 -23.78 29.86 22.24
CA SER A 735 -24.97 30.23 21.46
C SER A 735 -25.57 29.02 20.70
N ASN A 736 -24.78 28.04 20.30
CA ASN A 736 -25.25 26.84 19.58
C ASN A 736 -26.15 25.97 20.48
N ALA A 737 -25.80 25.83 21.76
CA ALA A 737 -26.60 25.07 22.72
C ALA A 737 -27.84 25.85 23.17
N ILE A 738 -27.74 27.18 23.38
CA ILE A 738 -28.82 28.03 23.81
C ILE A 738 -29.91 28.15 22.74
N LEU A 739 -29.53 28.28 21.46
CA LEU A 739 -30.43 28.38 20.31
C LEU A 739 -30.44 27.09 19.48
N ALA A 740 -30.32 25.93 20.14
CA ALA A 740 -30.15 24.66 19.47
C ALA A 740 -31.28 24.33 18.49
N ASN A 741 -32.53 24.62 18.84
CA ASN A 741 -33.66 24.37 17.94
C ASN A 741 -33.60 25.20 16.66
N GLU A 742 -33.23 26.44 16.74
CA GLU A 742 -33.14 27.36 15.60
C GLU A 742 -31.97 26.97 14.68
N PHE A 743 -30.81 26.59 15.25
CA PHE A 743 -29.70 26.08 14.45
C PHE A 743 -30.05 24.76 13.73
N LEU A 744 -30.82 23.88 14.35
CA LEU A 744 -31.29 22.64 13.76
C LEU A 744 -32.22 22.80 12.56
N ASP A 745 -32.76 23.99 12.31
CA ASP A 745 -33.50 24.28 11.06
C ASP A 745 -32.55 24.23 9.85
N HIS A 746 -31.29 24.60 10.05
CA HIS A 746 -30.26 24.66 9.02
C HIS A 746 -29.42 23.36 8.88
N PHE A 747 -29.32 22.57 9.95
CA PHE A 747 -28.44 21.40 9.99
C PHE A 747 -29.21 20.10 10.27
N ASP A 748 -28.57 18.95 9.93
CA ASP A 748 -29.10 17.59 10.15
C ASP A 748 -28.71 17.01 11.51
N GLY A 749 -27.99 17.78 12.30
CA GLY A 749 -27.57 17.41 13.64
C GLY A 749 -26.32 18.15 14.09
N PHE A 750 -25.88 17.81 15.27
CA PHE A 750 -24.70 18.39 15.90
C PHE A 750 -23.64 17.34 16.19
N SER A 751 -22.38 17.77 16.10
CA SER A 751 -21.24 17.12 16.73
C SER A 751 -20.66 18.10 17.75
N ILE A 752 -20.62 17.70 19.00
CA ILE A 752 -20.19 18.59 20.08
C ILE A 752 -18.65 18.68 20.06
N GLY A 753 -18.14 19.92 19.94
CA GLY A 753 -16.72 20.26 20.13
C GLY A 753 -16.51 20.72 21.57
N SER A 754 -16.40 19.76 22.50
CA SER A 754 -16.39 20.06 23.95
C SER A 754 -15.22 20.93 24.38
N ASN A 755 -14.06 20.84 23.70
CA ASN A 755 -12.89 21.65 24.03
C ASN A 755 -13.16 23.17 23.87
N ASP A 756 -13.61 23.58 22.66
CA ASP A 756 -13.93 24.98 22.39
C ASP A 756 -15.16 25.44 23.19
N LEU A 757 -16.16 24.55 23.35
CA LEU A 757 -17.34 24.85 24.18
C LEU A 757 -16.96 25.13 25.64
N THR A 758 -16.06 24.29 26.23
CA THR A 758 -15.55 24.49 27.59
C THR A 758 -14.81 25.81 27.72
N GLN A 759 -13.88 26.05 26.81
CA GLN A 759 -13.09 27.28 26.75
C GLN A 759 -14.00 28.52 26.74
N LEU A 760 -15.03 28.54 25.89
CA LEU A 760 -15.90 29.68 25.70
C LEU A 760 -16.94 29.81 26.83
N THR A 761 -17.35 28.71 27.45
CA THR A 761 -18.27 28.72 28.59
C THR A 761 -17.62 29.26 29.84
N LEU A 762 -16.37 28.83 30.13
CA LEU A 762 -15.63 29.22 31.32
C LEU A 762 -14.80 30.50 31.10
N GLY A 763 -14.66 31.00 29.86
CA GLY A 763 -13.80 32.14 29.53
C GLY A 763 -12.33 31.88 29.75
N LEU A 764 -11.87 30.65 29.54
CA LEU A 764 -10.50 30.21 29.76
C LEU A 764 -9.81 29.97 28.41
N ASP A 765 -8.50 30.19 28.36
CA ASP A 765 -7.68 29.74 27.22
C ASP A 765 -7.02 28.42 27.63
N ARG A 766 -7.42 27.33 26.96
CA ARG A 766 -6.88 25.98 27.22
C ARG A 766 -5.39 25.85 26.90
N ASP A 767 -4.88 26.68 26.00
CA ASP A 767 -3.47 26.70 25.60
C ASP A 767 -2.65 27.69 26.47
N SER A 768 -3.25 28.19 27.55
CA SER A 768 -2.60 29.09 28.48
C SER A 768 -1.39 28.42 29.15
N GLY A 769 -0.22 29.04 29.08
CA GLY A 769 0.97 28.59 29.79
C GLY A 769 0.87 28.78 31.32
N MET A 770 -0.21 29.34 31.84
CA MET A 770 -0.43 29.55 33.28
C MET A 770 -1.11 28.35 33.93
N ALA A 771 -0.35 27.60 34.72
CA ALA A 771 -0.84 26.34 35.34
C ALA A 771 -2.14 26.54 36.16
N LEU A 772 -2.34 27.72 36.76
CA LEU A 772 -3.56 28.05 37.48
C LEU A 772 -4.81 28.04 36.59
N LEU A 773 -4.71 28.63 35.40
CA LEU A 773 -5.82 28.68 34.45
C LEU A 773 -6.05 27.32 33.76
N ALA A 774 -4.97 26.59 33.47
CA ALA A 774 -5.08 25.26 32.90
C ALA A 774 -5.77 24.26 33.86
N ALA A 775 -5.62 24.44 35.17
CA ALA A 775 -6.27 23.59 36.19
C ALA A 775 -7.79 23.77 36.26
N ASP A 776 -8.33 24.93 35.88
CA ASP A 776 -9.75 25.20 35.84
C ASP A 776 -10.45 24.74 34.55
N PHE A 777 -9.67 24.27 33.56
CA PHE A 777 -10.22 23.75 32.32
C PHE A 777 -10.68 22.30 32.51
N ASP A 778 -11.98 22.10 32.72
CA ASP A 778 -12.62 20.77 32.86
C ASP A 778 -13.89 20.69 32.03
N GLU A 779 -13.92 19.79 31.05
CA GLU A 779 -15.09 19.51 30.20
C GLU A 779 -16.28 18.95 31.00
N ARG A 780 -16.06 18.51 32.24
CA ARG A 780 -17.08 17.98 33.17
C ARG A 780 -17.71 19.08 34.07
N ASP A 781 -17.29 20.31 33.93
CA ASP A 781 -17.85 21.42 34.70
C ASP A 781 -19.37 21.47 34.56
N PRO A 782 -20.11 21.77 35.68
CA PRO A 782 -21.57 21.83 35.65
C PRO A 782 -22.16 22.80 34.62
N ALA A 783 -21.50 23.93 34.35
CA ALA A 783 -21.95 24.89 33.33
C ALA A 783 -21.82 24.32 31.90
N VAL A 784 -20.71 23.61 31.63
CA VAL A 784 -20.47 22.91 30.36
C VAL A 784 -21.53 21.80 30.20
N LYS A 785 -21.72 20.94 31.22
CA LYS A 785 -22.73 19.88 31.22
C LYS A 785 -24.16 20.42 31.00
N ALA A 786 -24.50 21.58 31.51
CA ALA A 786 -25.79 22.19 31.27
C ALA A 786 -25.99 22.49 29.77
N LEU A 787 -25.00 23.09 29.10
CA LEU A 787 -25.04 23.35 27.64
C LEU A 787 -25.08 22.08 26.82
N LEU A 788 -24.29 21.07 27.20
CA LEU A 788 -24.34 19.77 26.55
C LEU A 788 -25.72 19.14 26.63
N SER A 789 -26.33 19.15 27.80
CA SER A 789 -27.69 18.61 28.02
C SER A 789 -28.73 19.32 27.15
N MET A 790 -28.63 20.66 26.99
CA MET A 790 -29.51 21.42 26.12
C MET A 790 -29.38 20.99 24.65
N ALA A 791 -28.16 20.87 24.14
CA ALA A 791 -27.90 20.46 22.77
C ALA A 791 -28.36 19.00 22.50
N ILE A 792 -28.08 18.08 23.41
CA ILE A 792 -28.45 16.66 23.29
C ILE A 792 -29.99 16.55 23.28
N LYS A 793 -30.66 17.22 24.22
CA LYS A 793 -32.12 17.23 24.32
C LYS A 793 -32.77 17.75 23.03
N ALA A 794 -32.35 18.91 22.54
CA ALA A 794 -32.88 19.51 21.32
C ALA A 794 -32.76 18.59 20.09
N CYS A 795 -31.59 17.98 19.89
CA CYS A 795 -31.40 17.05 18.78
C CYS A 795 -32.30 15.82 18.89
N ARG A 796 -32.41 15.23 20.10
CA ARG A 796 -33.26 14.07 20.35
C ARG A 796 -34.75 14.37 20.13
N GLU A 797 -35.25 15.47 20.65
CA GLU A 797 -36.65 15.91 20.47
C GLU A 797 -36.99 16.13 18.99
N ARG A 798 -36.02 16.55 18.18
CA ARG A 798 -36.18 16.77 16.74
C ARG A 798 -35.80 15.52 15.88
N GLY A 799 -35.42 14.42 16.49
CA GLY A 799 -35.00 13.22 15.77
C GLY A 799 -33.76 13.44 14.88
N LYS A 800 -32.83 14.35 15.27
CA LYS A 800 -31.64 14.71 14.55
C LYS A 800 -30.40 14.13 15.23
N TYR A 801 -29.32 13.95 14.44
CA TYR A 801 -28.07 13.40 14.92
C TYR A 801 -27.45 14.22 16.05
N ILE A 802 -26.92 13.55 17.04
CA ILE A 802 -26.12 14.15 18.11
C ILE A 802 -24.91 13.27 18.46
N GLY A 803 -23.71 13.78 18.22
CA GLY A 803 -22.45 13.17 18.59
C GLY A 803 -21.55 14.11 19.38
N ILE A 804 -20.47 13.59 19.91
CA ILE A 804 -19.37 14.36 20.50
C ILE A 804 -18.05 13.92 19.90
N CYS A 805 -17.16 14.87 19.64
CA CYS A 805 -15.84 14.61 19.03
C CYS A 805 -14.68 15.31 19.76
N GLY A 806 -14.93 15.92 20.93
CA GLY A 806 -13.91 16.46 21.80
C GLY A 806 -13.10 15.37 22.51
N GLN A 807 -12.10 15.80 23.28
CA GLN A 807 -11.19 14.89 24.00
C GLN A 807 -11.84 14.26 25.26
N GLY A 808 -12.79 14.94 25.87
CA GLY A 808 -13.36 14.58 27.17
C GLY A 808 -13.75 13.11 27.32
N PRO A 809 -14.49 12.48 26.37
CA PRO A 809 -14.87 11.07 26.49
C PRO A 809 -13.66 10.10 26.44
N SER A 810 -12.56 10.49 25.75
CA SER A 810 -11.34 9.69 25.68
C SER A 810 -10.54 9.78 26.98
N ASP A 811 -10.49 10.98 27.58
CA ASP A 811 -9.66 11.26 28.76
C ASP A 811 -10.41 10.92 30.06
N HIS A 812 -11.76 11.04 30.09
CA HIS A 812 -12.60 10.89 31.27
C HIS A 812 -13.73 9.86 31.05
N PRO A 813 -13.53 8.60 31.43
CA PRO A 813 -14.56 7.57 31.28
C PRO A 813 -15.88 7.84 32.00
N ASP A 814 -15.85 8.53 33.15
CA ASP A 814 -17.03 8.97 33.87
C ASP A 814 -17.87 9.99 33.06
N PHE A 815 -17.21 10.82 32.29
CA PHE A 815 -17.88 11.75 31.37
C PHE A 815 -18.52 11.00 30.18
N ALA A 816 -17.85 9.98 29.65
CA ALA A 816 -18.43 9.13 28.60
C ALA A 816 -19.70 8.41 29.10
N VAL A 817 -19.69 7.90 30.34
CA VAL A 817 -20.88 7.31 30.99
C VAL A 817 -22.02 8.32 31.08
N TRP A 818 -21.73 9.50 31.63
CA TRP A 818 -22.73 10.58 31.75
C TRP A 818 -23.36 10.97 30.40
N LEU A 819 -22.53 11.05 29.34
CA LEU A 819 -23.02 11.33 27.98
C LEU A 819 -23.96 10.22 27.46
N MET A 820 -23.63 8.96 27.73
CA MET A 820 -24.47 7.82 27.39
C MET A 820 -25.83 7.90 28.12
N GLU A 821 -25.82 8.26 29.41
CA GLU A 821 -27.04 8.46 30.21
C GLU A 821 -27.91 9.64 29.69
N GLN A 822 -27.26 10.69 29.15
CA GLN A 822 -27.98 11.80 28.47
C GLN A 822 -28.62 11.35 27.13
N GLY A 823 -28.24 10.18 26.62
CA GLY A 823 -28.74 9.61 25.37
C GLY A 823 -28.07 10.18 24.13
N ILE A 824 -26.75 10.45 24.20
CA ILE A 824 -25.97 10.81 23.03
C ILE A 824 -25.93 9.65 22.02
N GLU A 825 -26.02 9.94 20.72
CA GLU A 825 -26.06 8.90 19.68
C GLU A 825 -24.68 8.32 19.40
N SER A 826 -23.63 9.15 19.39
CA SER A 826 -22.28 8.71 19.13
C SER A 826 -21.22 9.44 19.96
N MET A 827 -20.13 8.74 20.23
CA MET A 827 -18.91 9.31 20.82
C MET A 827 -17.72 8.98 19.91
N SER A 828 -17.02 10.03 19.47
CA SER A 828 -15.82 9.87 18.66
C SER A 828 -14.60 9.88 19.58
N LEU A 829 -13.87 8.80 19.57
CA LEU A 829 -12.72 8.58 20.44
C LEU A 829 -11.41 8.56 19.62
N ASN A 830 -10.33 8.87 20.29
CA ASN A 830 -9.02 8.58 19.74
C ASN A 830 -8.83 7.06 19.62
N PRO A 831 -8.20 6.55 18.54
CA PRO A 831 -8.10 5.12 18.29
C PRO A 831 -7.46 4.31 19.43
N ASP A 832 -6.60 4.93 20.22
CA ASP A 832 -5.91 4.32 21.38
C ASP A 832 -6.81 4.14 22.60
N SER A 833 -7.85 4.99 22.77
CA SER A 833 -8.76 4.94 23.92
C SER A 833 -10.04 4.12 23.67
N VAL A 834 -10.26 3.63 22.45
CA VAL A 834 -11.52 2.97 22.06
C VAL A 834 -11.84 1.75 22.91
N ILE A 835 -10.91 0.82 23.01
CA ILE A 835 -11.16 -0.47 23.68
C ILE A 835 -11.44 -0.28 25.17
N ASP A 836 -10.61 0.52 25.83
CA ASP A 836 -10.75 0.78 27.27
C ASP A 836 -12.07 1.48 27.59
N THR A 837 -12.42 2.51 26.80
CA THR A 837 -13.69 3.23 26.97
C THR A 837 -14.87 2.33 26.68
N TRP A 838 -14.81 1.53 25.61
CA TRP A 838 -15.86 0.57 25.28
C TRP A 838 -16.13 -0.44 26.39
N GLN A 839 -15.09 -1.05 26.95
CA GLN A 839 -15.21 -2.02 28.05
C GLN A 839 -15.83 -1.39 29.31
N LYS A 840 -15.41 -0.15 29.64
CA LYS A 840 -15.98 0.59 30.79
C LYS A 840 -17.46 0.91 30.58
N LEU A 841 -17.84 1.40 29.40
CA LEU A 841 -19.24 1.66 29.08
C LEU A 841 -20.09 0.37 29.11
N ALA A 842 -19.57 -0.72 28.58
CA ALA A 842 -20.26 -2.01 28.59
C ALA A 842 -20.47 -2.58 30.00
N ALA A 843 -19.51 -2.37 30.92
CA ALA A 843 -19.63 -2.81 32.32
C ALA A 843 -20.75 -2.08 33.08
N LEU A 844 -21.10 -0.88 32.67
CA LEU A 844 -22.09 -0.01 33.31
C LEU A 844 -23.50 -0.10 32.70
N GLN A 845 -23.61 -0.72 31.52
CA GLN A 845 -24.90 -0.95 30.84
C GLN A 845 -25.70 -2.14 31.38
N LYS A 846 -25.23 -2.80 32.46
CA LYS A 846 -25.86 -3.97 33.08
C LYS A 846 -27.06 -3.63 33.92
#